data_634a53d3784adf3b0060aac8e3f31a2c
#
_entry.id   634a53d3784adf3b0060aac8e3f31a2c
#
_cell.length_a   1.000
_cell.length_b   1.000
_cell.length_c   1.000
_cell.angle_alpha   90.00
_cell.angle_beta   90.00
_cell.angle_gamma   90.00
#
_symmetry.space_group_name_H-M   'P 1'
#
loop_
_entity.id
_entity.type
_entity.pdbx_description
1 polymer ?
#
loop_
_entity_poly.entity_id
_entity_poly.type
_entity_poly.pdbx_seq_one_letter_code
_entity_poly.pdbx_strand_id
1 'polypeptide(L)'
;MSGLKSALHKLRESVSIDRKKPNGLAGKISNTSSRKESPIRGGDEAAVQQKLASAEKLVGDISDSDSEHERSQPKDLEDFLNNNTDSPEIRKHYGKLPLMQSVPPPRTDHEHEKAWWHLQQMSRDKAGSEVVFRGRVHVIRNMSKKLAFIVFREGIMTIQGVLRAKDGKVSENMVRFAEHLRPGSLVLVRGILREAEQRVKLTSIHDVEIEIADLHIETARTVAVPFSVYEAEEATKEHGVSDRIRLSNRILDLRTPTSQAIFRIQSAVCRYFREYLDDIQFTEIHTPKLQGGATEGGSEVFKLNYFGRPAFLAQSPQLAKQMAISADFQRVYEIGPVFRAENSNTPRHLTEYTGLDIEMVIDRHYHEAMYTIDATLKHMFKRVYEKNRAEVETLKHHFPQDDLVWKEQTVRITFAEGAKLLNDSGWKNDDGSPQSEYEDLSTRAERELGRLVKEKYHTDYYILDKFPASARPFYTMPDAENPKLTNSYDFMVRGQEILSGGQRIHDYAMLKQNIEDCGMDPETLREYMDGFAYVCPPHAGAGIGLERFVSLLLELGNLRYASLFHRDPKSFPQPPKSELRHPEDTTLSRPHGRLQSLENLVANYGDSTNTSFMDERFKIWRDDRTGAAIAYTPEHGRAICAGDPLCDERQYADVVEAFISWLKEEKKLKPIWVLVGSAFEEVLGTRFGFRTFSVAAEQRVDLERNMHLQIDKDVERKIRHAHNEGIEVTDYGSKIPEDVKEAVNQRIKDWQSERKGEQVHLSEVTPFVDQSHRQYLIAKDKDGKIHSMVVLAQLALKHGVQIKWALDFPGSANGTIEMTVQEALKAAANGGSKSASFGSGVVDDLKVGHHIGNAKAASLSKMYHSLANRFNVQSKAGFRTKFNTWNDNVYMAYPAKGLGQKGVRAIVAFFKEDDDNATPS
;
A
#
# COMPACT_ATOMS: atom_id res chain seq x y z
N MET A 1 -4.35 -46.41 5.13
CA MET A 1 -2.90 -46.66 4.84
C MET A 1 -2.59 -46.93 3.36
N SER A 2 -3.40 -47.59 2.57
CA SER A 2 -3.12 -47.81 1.13
C SER A 2 -3.18 -46.55 0.28
N GLY A 3 -4.09 -45.63 0.56
CA GLY A 3 -4.25 -44.38 -0.19
C GLY A 3 -3.15 -43.32 0.03
N LEU A 4 -2.55 -43.29 1.23
CA LEU A 4 -1.44 -42.39 1.54
C LEU A 4 -0.14 -42.84 0.86
N LYS A 5 0.05 -44.16 0.76
CA LYS A 5 1.16 -44.74 -0.01
C LYS A 5 1.06 -44.46 -1.50
N SER A 6 -0.15 -44.49 -2.08
CA SER A 6 -0.39 -44.15 -3.49
C SER A 6 -0.18 -42.65 -3.75
N ALA A 7 -0.61 -41.76 -2.85
CA ALA A 7 -0.37 -40.31 -2.97
C ALA A 7 1.12 -39.96 -2.81
N LEU A 8 1.80 -40.64 -1.88
CA LEU A 8 3.25 -40.49 -1.69
C LEU A 8 4.06 -41.07 -2.87
N HIS A 9 3.55 -42.12 -3.51
CA HIS A 9 4.17 -42.69 -4.72
C HIS A 9 4.05 -41.75 -5.91
N LYS A 10 2.88 -41.12 -6.11
CA LYS A 10 2.68 -40.08 -7.14
C LYS A 10 3.49 -38.81 -6.88
N LEU A 11 3.64 -38.42 -5.63
CA LEU A 11 4.55 -37.34 -5.22
C LEU A 11 6.03 -37.66 -5.51
N ARG A 12 6.39 -38.95 -5.37
CA ARG A 12 7.73 -39.43 -5.66
C ARG A 12 8.06 -39.40 -7.15
N GLU A 13 7.07 -39.70 -8.02
CA GLU A 13 7.22 -39.63 -9.48
C GLU A 13 7.24 -38.20 -10.00
N SER A 14 6.48 -37.25 -9.43
CA SER A 14 6.51 -35.83 -9.82
C SER A 14 7.79 -35.08 -9.41
N VAL A 15 8.51 -35.57 -8.40
CA VAL A 15 9.77 -35.01 -7.92
C VAL A 15 11.00 -35.66 -8.61
N SER A 16 10.84 -36.84 -9.27
CA SER A 16 11.95 -37.54 -9.91
C SER A 16 12.15 -37.22 -11.41
N ILE A 17 11.35 -36.35 -12.01
CA ILE A 17 11.44 -35.97 -13.44
C ILE A 17 12.62 -35.02 -13.77
N ASP A 18 13.41 -34.59 -12.82
CA ASP A 18 14.52 -33.65 -13.05
C ASP A 18 15.88 -34.31 -13.39
N ARG A 19 15.89 -35.59 -13.86
CA ARG A 19 17.15 -36.21 -14.33
C ARG A 19 16.92 -37.16 -15.50
N LYS A 20 16.63 -36.67 -16.72
CA LYS A 20 17.05 -37.28 -17.99
C LYS A 20 16.99 -36.30 -19.15
N LYS A 21 18.12 -36.15 -19.82
CA LYS A 21 18.30 -35.45 -21.10
C LYS A 21 17.54 -36.18 -22.22
N PRO A 22 17.12 -35.45 -23.28
CA PRO A 22 16.35 -36.05 -24.36
C PRO A 22 17.19 -36.69 -25.45
N ASN A 23 16.76 -37.83 -25.92
CA ASN A 23 17.15 -38.33 -27.26
C ASN A 23 15.88 -38.79 -27.99
N GLY A 24 15.61 -38.15 -29.07
CA GLY A 24 15.30 -38.58 -30.40
C GLY A 24 14.01 -39.34 -30.71
N LEU A 25 13.38 -38.90 -31.78
CA LEU A 25 12.60 -39.56 -32.86
C LEU A 25 11.07 -39.59 -32.75
N ALA A 26 10.50 -38.71 -33.55
CA ALA A 26 9.67 -38.92 -34.77
C ALA A 26 8.48 -39.93 -34.71
N GLY A 27 7.33 -39.43 -35.14
CA GLY A 27 6.33 -40.33 -35.78
C GLY A 27 4.87 -39.91 -35.66
N LYS A 28 4.38 -39.20 -36.67
CA LYS A 28 3.15 -39.42 -37.48
C LYS A 28 1.73 -39.34 -36.84
N ILE A 29 0.98 -38.34 -37.25
CA ILE A 29 -0.17 -38.26 -38.20
C ILE A 29 -1.49 -38.89 -37.70
N SER A 30 -2.57 -38.09 -37.65
CA SER A 30 -3.64 -37.97 -38.64
C SER A 30 -4.81 -37.10 -38.09
N ASN A 31 -5.11 -36.07 -38.82
CA ASN A 31 -6.28 -35.68 -39.59
C ASN A 31 -7.69 -36.10 -39.10
N THR A 32 -8.56 -35.14 -38.98
CA THR A 32 -9.67 -34.72 -39.87
C THR A 32 -10.60 -33.81 -39.06
N SER A 33 -11.27 -32.80 -39.46
CA SER A 33 -11.71 -32.10 -40.65
C SER A 33 -12.59 -30.91 -40.25
N SER A 34 -12.42 -29.85 -40.83
CA SER A 34 -13.16 -28.96 -41.76
C SER A 34 -14.21 -28.04 -41.19
N ARG A 35 -14.04 -26.74 -41.37
CA ARG A 35 -14.81 -25.89 -42.32
C ARG A 35 -14.33 -24.44 -42.37
N LYS A 36 -14.24 -24.02 -43.56
CA LYS A 36 -13.88 -22.77 -44.20
C LYS A 36 -14.45 -21.49 -43.56
N GLU A 37 -13.66 -20.41 -43.52
CA GLU A 37 -13.88 -19.20 -44.32
C GLU A 37 -12.63 -18.33 -44.38
N SER A 38 -12.41 -17.69 -45.55
CA SER A 38 -11.17 -17.12 -46.05
C SER A 38 -11.06 -15.61 -45.76
N PRO A 39 -10.09 -14.84 -46.34
CA PRO A 39 -8.90 -14.43 -45.58
C PRO A 39 -8.77 -12.89 -45.58
N ILE A 40 -8.13 -12.33 -44.54
CA ILE A 40 -7.52 -11.02 -44.59
C ILE A 40 -6.06 -11.14 -44.17
N ARG A 41 -5.20 -10.61 -45.01
CA ARG A 41 -3.75 -10.66 -45.07
C ARG A 41 -3.06 -10.61 -43.71
N GLY A 42 -2.41 -11.72 -43.39
CA GLY A 42 -1.44 -11.81 -42.31
C GLY A 42 -0.03 -11.57 -42.84
N GLY A 43 0.69 -10.77 -42.15
CA GLY A 43 2.12 -10.55 -42.33
C GLY A 43 2.56 -9.60 -41.26
N ASP A 44 2.74 -10.11 -40.02
CA ASP A 44 3.58 -9.52 -38.98
C ASP A 44 3.39 -10.16 -37.59
N GLU A 45 2.35 -10.98 -37.35
CA GLU A 45 2.13 -11.61 -36.05
C GLU A 45 3.18 -12.68 -35.69
N ALA A 46 3.67 -13.43 -36.66
CA ALA A 46 4.69 -14.45 -36.41
C ALA A 46 6.07 -13.84 -36.04
N ALA A 47 6.39 -12.66 -36.61
CA ALA A 47 7.60 -11.94 -36.28
C ALA A 47 7.52 -11.26 -34.89
N VAL A 48 6.34 -10.87 -34.48
CA VAL A 48 6.07 -10.30 -33.14
C VAL A 48 6.09 -11.39 -32.08
N GLN A 49 5.50 -12.56 -32.32
CA GLN A 49 5.53 -13.68 -31.40
C GLN A 49 6.95 -14.31 -31.26
N GLN A 50 7.73 -14.32 -32.33
CA GLN A 50 9.13 -14.78 -32.25
C GLN A 50 10.02 -13.76 -31.52
N LYS A 51 9.72 -12.47 -31.60
CA LYS A 51 10.38 -11.41 -30.83
C LYS A 51 9.93 -11.38 -29.36
N LEU A 52 8.68 -11.69 -29.06
CA LEU A 52 8.17 -11.88 -27.70
C LEU A 52 8.79 -13.10 -27.02
N ALA A 53 8.86 -14.24 -27.70
CA ALA A 53 9.49 -15.46 -27.18
C ALA A 53 11.01 -15.32 -26.95
N SER A 54 11.70 -14.50 -27.76
CA SER A 54 13.10 -14.15 -27.51
C SER A 54 13.28 -13.14 -26.40
N ALA A 55 12.32 -12.24 -26.17
CA ALA A 55 12.31 -11.33 -25.03
C ALA A 55 11.99 -12.06 -23.72
N GLU A 56 11.04 -13.02 -23.74
CA GLU A 56 10.73 -13.86 -22.58
C GLU A 56 11.92 -14.78 -22.19
N LYS A 57 12.68 -15.24 -23.14
CA LYS A 57 13.90 -16.01 -22.88
C LYS A 57 15.03 -15.15 -22.29
N LEU A 58 15.15 -13.88 -22.72
CA LEU A 58 16.07 -12.91 -22.13
C LEU A 58 15.65 -12.49 -20.71
N VAL A 59 14.35 -12.38 -20.43
CA VAL A 59 13.81 -12.05 -19.09
C VAL A 59 13.99 -13.25 -18.14
N GLY A 60 13.85 -14.48 -18.62
CA GLY A 60 14.12 -15.70 -17.85
C GLY A 60 15.59 -15.82 -17.41
N ASP A 61 16.52 -15.44 -18.28
CA ASP A 61 17.95 -15.47 -17.98
C ASP A 61 18.38 -14.31 -17.03
N ILE A 62 17.65 -13.18 -17.01
CA ILE A 62 17.90 -12.06 -16.10
C ILE A 62 17.44 -12.37 -14.67
N SER A 63 16.31 -13.10 -14.48
CA SER A 63 15.82 -13.44 -13.16
C SER A 63 16.70 -14.47 -12.42
N ASP A 64 17.40 -15.33 -13.15
CA ASP A 64 18.29 -16.33 -12.53
C ASP A 64 19.68 -15.78 -12.15
N SER A 65 20.15 -14.69 -12.79
CA SER A 65 21.42 -14.07 -12.46
C SER A 65 21.32 -13.12 -11.26
N ASP A 66 20.22 -12.38 -11.14
CA ASP A 66 20.02 -11.43 -10.02
C ASP A 66 19.75 -12.12 -8.68
N SER A 67 19.13 -13.33 -8.70
CA SER A 67 18.86 -14.08 -7.47
C SER A 67 20.10 -14.71 -6.82
N GLU A 68 21.18 -14.89 -7.55
CA GLU A 68 22.47 -15.36 -6.99
C GLU A 68 23.32 -14.20 -6.48
N HIS A 69 23.19 -12.97 -7.02
CA HIS A 69 24.00 -11.82 -6.64
C HIS A 69 23.52 -11.08 -5.39
N GLU A 70 22.24 -11.19 -5.03
CA GLU A 70 21.72 -10.58 -3.78
C GLU A 70 22.20 -11.29 -2.50
N ARG A 71 22.90 -12.41 -2.60
CA ARG A 71 23.34 -13.24 -1.45
C ARG A 71 24.70 -12.88 -0.86
N SER A 72 25.45 -11.95 -1.47
CA SER A 72 26.73 -11.55 -0.90
C SER A 72 26.52 -10.59 0.28
N GLN A 73 26.97 -10.98 1.44
CA GLN A 73 26.96 -10.14 2.64
C GLN A 73 27.93 -8.95 2.52
N PRO A 74 27.80 -7.85 3.29
CA PRO A 74 28.77 -6.76 3.31
C PRO A 74 30.22 -7.23 3.52
N LYS A 75 30.41 -8.34 4.21
CA LYS A 75 31.73 -8.99 4.39
C LYS A 75 32.36 -9.46 3.06
N ASP A 76 31.55 -9.89 2.09
CA ASP A 76 32.09 -10.45 0.84
C ASP A 76 32.79 -9.40 -0.01
N LEU A 77 32.35 -8.16 -0.01
CA LEU A 77 33.02 -7.06 -0.72
C LEU A 77 34.32 -6.66 -0.03
N GLU A 78 34.33 -6.53 1.30
CA GLU A 78 35.52 -6.19 2.05
C GLU A 78 36.54 -7.34 1.99
N ASP A 79 36.10 -8.58 2.11
CA ASP A 79 36.92 -9.77 1.95
C ASP A 79 37.51 -9.86 0.52
N PHE A 80 36.71 -9.55 -0.50
CA PHE A 80 37.20 -9.50 -1.89
C PHE A 80 38.27 -8.42 -2.06
N LEU A 81 38.06 -7.20 -1.56
CA LEU A 81 39.02 -6.10 -1.65
C LEU A 81 40.31 -6.39 -0.87
N ASN A 82 40.22 -7.02 0.29
CA ASN A 82 41.36 -7.39 1.14
C ASN A 82 42.21 -8.52 0.52
N ASN A 83 41.57 -9.48 -0.15
CA ASN A 83 42.23 -10.62 -0.80
C ASN A 83 42.60 -10.37 -2.27
N ASN A 84 42.53 -9.12 -2.71
CA ASN A 84 42.78 -8.74 -4.09
C ASN A 84 44.29 -8.91 -4.46
N THR A 85 44.56 -9.60 -5.53
CA THR A 85 45.93 -9.94 -6.04
C THR A 85 46.47 -8.96 -7.06
N ASP A 86 45.70 -7.96 -7.52
CA ASP A 86 46.14 -6.97 -8.48
C ASP A 86 47.26 -6.08 -7.92
N SER A 87 48.10 -5.58 -8.80
CA SER A 87 49.12 -4.62 -8.45
C SER A 87 48.55 -3.31 -7.90
N PRO A 88 49.30 -2.55 -7.10
CA PRO A 88 48.85 -1.25 -6.59
C PRO A 88 48.43 -0.28 -7.69
N GLU A 89 49.08 -0.34 -8.85
CA GLU A 89 48.78 0.48 -10.01
C GLU A 89 47.38 0.18 -10.59
N ILE A 90 47.00 -1.08 -10.62
CA ILE A 90 45.65 -1.50 -11.08
C ILE A 90 44.61 -1.24 -10.02
N ARG A 91 44.93 -1.47 -8.74
CA ARG A 91 43.98 -1.25 -7.62
C ARG A 91 43.50 0.19 -7.47
N LYS A 92 44.27 1.19 -7.96
CA LYS A 92 43.83 2.59 -7.95
C LYS A 92 42.68 2.89 -8.90
N HIS A 93 42.34 1.96 -9.81
CA HIS A 93 41.25 2.15 -10.77
C HIS A 93 39.90 1.63 -10.28
N TYR A 94 39.88 0.91 -9.15
CA TYR A 94 38.61 0.42 -8.60
C TYR A 94 38.70 0.18 -7.08
N GLY A 95 37.54 0.13 -6.43
CA GLY A 95 37.46 -0.12 -4.99
C GLY A 95 36.48 0.82 -4.31
N LYS A 96 36.64 0.99 -3.00
CA LYS A 96 35.80 1.86 -2.17
C LYS A 96 36.55 3.17 -1.91
N LEU A 97 35.89 4.30 -2.19
CA LEU A 97 36.42 5.61 -1.82
C LEU A 97 36.28 5.84 -0.29
N PRO A 98 37.18 6.64 0.30
CA PRO A 98 37.02 7.10 1.67
C PRO A 98 35.73 7.92 1.80
N LEU A 99 35.18 7.99 3.01
CA LEU A 99 34.01 8.82 3.27
C LEU A 99 34.30 10.28 2.90
N MET A 100 33.43 10.84 2.03
CA MET A 100 33.55 12.25 1.68
C MET A 100 33.27 13.10 2.90
N GLN A 101 34.20 13.98 3.23
CA GLN A 101 34.06 14.97 4.29
C GLN A 101 34.11 16.38 3.69
N SER A 102 33.54 17.33 4.40
CA SER A 102 33.58 18.74 4.01
C SER A 102 35.02 19.28 4.11
N VAL A 103 35.79 19.09 3.07
CA VAL A 103 37.10 19.71 2.89
C VAL A 103 36.90 20.92 1.99
N PRO A 104 37.37 22.14 2.38
CA PRO A 104 37.31 23.24 1.45
C PRO A 104 38.10 22.88 0.18
N PRO A 105 37.50 23.13 -1.02
CA PRO A 105 38.20 22.83 -2.26
C PRO A 105 39.49 23.66 -2.32
N PRO A 106 40.59 23.09 -2.85
CA PRO A 106 41.78 23.87 -3.11
C PRO A 106 41.47 25.09 -3.98
N ARG A 107 42.00 26.26 -3.67
CA ARG A 107 41.67 27.53 -4.35
C ARG A 107 42.00 27.60 -5.86
N THR A 108 42.41 26.49 -6.48
CA THR A 108 42.83 26.37 -7.90
C THR A 108 41.84 25.67 -8.79
N ASP A 109 40.61 25.32 -8.33
CA ASP A 109 39.80 24.29 -8.97
C ASP A 109 38.70 24.72 -9.93
N HIS A 110 38.94 25.72 -10.75
CA HIS A 110 38.17 25.84 -11.99
C HIS A 110 38.39 24.66 -12.98
N GLU A 111 39.44 23.85 -12.76
CA GLU A 111 39.66 22.63 -13.56
C GLU A 111 38.81 21.46 -13.13
N HIS A 112 38.46 21.32 -11.86
CA HIS A 112 37.59 20.24 -11.38
C HIS A 112 36.12 20.46 -11.75
N GLU A 113 35.61 21.69 -11.79
CA GLU A 113 34.24 21.95 -12.26
C GLU A 113 34.05 21.61 -13.74
N LYS A 114 35.09 21.69 -14.56
CA LYS A 114 35.02 21.28 -15.97
C LYS A 114 35.11 19.78 -16.22
N ALA A 115 35.48 19.00 -15.21
CA ALA A 115 35.71 17.55 -15.36
C ALA A 115 34.46 16.70 -15.08
N TRP A 116 33.45 17.25 -14.38
CA TRP A 116 32.23 16.50 -14.04
C TRP A 116 31.20 16.55 -15.16
N TRP A 117 30.68 15.37 -15.50
CA TRP A 117 29.64 15.20 -16.50
C TRP A 117 28.34 14.77 -15.84
N HIS A 118 27.24 15.27 -16.39
CA HIS A 118 25.91 14.75 -16.11
C HIS A 118 25.45 13.91 -17.28
N LEU A 119 24.66 12.86 -17.04
CA LEU A 119 24.22 11.96 -18.10
C LEU A 119 23.47 12.70 -19.23
N GLN A 120 22.72 13.75 -18.89
CA GLN A 120 22.02 14.59 -19.88
C GLN A 120 22.93 15.30 -20.90
N GLN A 121 24.23 15.40 -20.59
CA GLN A 121 25.23 16.03 -21.47
C GLN A 121 25.87 15.01 -22.43
N MET A 122 25.62 13.71 -22.20
CA MET A 122 26.23 12.63 -22.94
C MET A 122 25.43 12.34 -24.22
N SER A 123 26.00 12.66 -25.35
CA SER A 123 25.37 12.55 -26.66
C SER A 123 26.41 12.12 -27.72
N ARG A 124 25.94 11.73 -28.88
CA ARG A 124 26.78 11.17 -29.96
C ARG A 124 27.85 12.15 -30.44
N ASP A 125 27.54 13.43 -30.47
CA ASP A 125 28.48 14.51 -30.86
C ASP A 125 29.65 14.67 -29.87
N LYS A 126 29.52 14.12 -28.66
CA LYS A 126 30.56 14.10 -27.62
C LYS A 126 31.33 12.80 -27.54
N ALA A 127 31.10 11.87 -28.47
CA ALA A 127 31.86 10.62 -28.51
C ALA A 127 33.37 10.89 -28.65
N GLY A 128 34.18 10.12 -27.92
CA GLY A 128 35.62 10.30 -27.77
C GLY A 128 36.04 11.12 -26.56
N SER A 129 35.11 11.82 -25.87
CA SER A 129 35.43 12.59 -24.68
C SER A 129 35.69 11.65 -23.48
N GLU A 130 36.67 12.06 -22.65
CA GLU A 130 36.84 11.49 -21.35
C GLU A 130 35.76 12.08 -20.44
N VAL A 131 35.06 11.20 -19.71
CA VAL A 131 33.94 11.57 -18.82
C VAL A 131 34.20 11.08 -17.39
N VAL A 132 33.87 11.93 -16.43
CA VAL A 132 33.83 11.57 -15.01
C VAL A 132 32.46 11.95 -14.49
N PHE A 133 31.74 10.99 -13.92
CA PHE A 133 30.40 11.23 -13.40
C PHE A 133 30.09 10.33 -12.20
N ARG A 134 29.09 10.76 -11.44
CA ARG A 134 28.52 9.98 -10.35
C ARG A 134 27.21 9.34 -10.82
N GLY A 135 27.08 8.04 -10.68
CA GLY A 135 25.86 7.33 -11.04
C GLY A 135 25.45 6.31 -10.00
N ARG A 136 24.16 6.00 -9.95
CA ARG A 136 23.69 4.83 -9.23
C ARG A 136 23.80 3.61 -10.12
N VAL A 137 24.34 2.53 -9.57
CA VAL A 137 24.27 1.22 -10.22
C VAL A 137 22.79 0.85 -10.38
N HIS A 138 22.33 0.64 -11.60
CA HIS A 138 20.94 0.31 -11.91
C HIS A 138 20.79 -1.19 -12.17
N VAL A 139 21.52 -1.71 -13.16
CA VAL A 139 21.56 -3.14 -13.51
C VAL A 139 23.00 -3.52 -13.83
N ILE A 140 23.42 -4.74 -13.48
CA ILE A 140 24.73 -5.32 -13.82
C ILE A 140 24.47 -6.62 -14.58
N ARG A 141 25.19 -6.82 -15.66
CA ARG A 141 25.16 -8.05 -16.46
C ARG A 141 26.59 -8.54 -16.67
N ASN A 142 26.92 -9.63 -16.04
CA ASN A 142 28.22 -10.29 -16.19
C ASN A 142 28.13 -11.28 -17.34
N MET A 143 28.86 -10.98 -18.41
CA MET A 143 28.93 -11.85 -19.62
C MET A 143 30.02 -12.88 -19.52
N SER A 144 31.13 -12.54 -18.88
CA SER A 144 32.27 -13.42 -18.66
C SER A 144 33.21 -12.82 -17.60
N LYS A 145 34.25 -13.56 -17.21
CA LYS A 145 35.35 -13.05 -16.34
C LYS A 145 36.04 -11.79 -16.89
N LYS A 146 35.87 -11.50 -18.19
CA LYS A 146 36.54 -10.39 -18.89
C LYS A 146 35.60 -9.30 -19.37
N LEU A 147 34.27 -9.45 -19.18
CA LEU A 147 33.29 -8.50 -19.71
C LEU A 147 32.06 -8.41 -18.82
N ALA A 148 31.73 -7.19 -18.38
CA ALA A 148 30.49 -6.86 -17.72
C ALA A 148 29.86 -5.60 -18.32
N PHE A 149 28.54 -5.56 -18.38
CA PHE A 149 27.77 -4.36 -18.69
C PHE A 149 27.14 -3.84 -17.42
N ILE A 150 27.25 -2.54 -17.18
CA ILE A 150 26.68 -1.87 -16.01
C ILE A 150 25.81 -0.73 -16.51
N VAL A 151 24.55 -0.72 -16.16
CA VAL A 151 23.68 0.44 -16.40
C VAL A 151 23.81 1.37 -15.21
N PHE A 152 24.17 2.62 -15.47
CA PHE A 152 24.23 3.69 -14.50
C PHE A 152 23.02 4.60 -14.64
N ARG A 153 22.52 5.11 -13.51
CA ARG A 153 21.39 6.03 -13.47
C ARG A 153 21.74 7.30 -12.69
N GLU A 154 21.38 8.43 -13.28
CA GLU A 154 21.37 9.75 -12.65
C GLU A 154 20.00 10.39 -12.86
N GLY A 155 19.25 10.61 -11.76
CA GLY A 155 17.86 11.02 -11.86
C GLY A 155 17.02 10.01 -12.64
N ILE A 156 16.46 10.45 -13.78
CA ILE A 156 15.68 9.61 -14.71
C ILE A 156 16.50 9.09 -15.89
N MET A 157 17.71 9.60 -16.08
CA MET A 157 18.57 9.23 -17.19
C MET A 157 19.36 7.98 -16.87
N THR A 158 19.51 7.11 -17.87
CA THR A 158 20.30 5.89 -17.78
C THR A 158 21.25 5.75 -18.97
N ILE A 159 22.46 5.23 -18.71
CA ILE A 159 23.49 4.96 -19.73
C ILE A 159 24.17 3.63 -19.47
N GLN A 160 24.55 2.92 -20.52
CA GLN A 160 25.32 1.69 -20.43
C GLN A 160 26.82 1.99 -20.29
N GLY A 161 27.48 1.35 -19.35
CA GLY A 161 28.91 1.25 -19.26
C GLY A 161 29.39 -0.15 -19.62
N VAL A 162 30.48 -0.22 -20.32
CA VAL A 162 31.17 -1.47 -20.73
C VAL A 162 32.46 -1.59 -19.94
N LEU A 163 32.55 -2.60 -19.11
CA LEU A 163 33.73 -2.94 -18.34
C LEU A 163 34.37 -4.18 -18.96
N ARG A 164 35.45 -3.96 -19.69
CA ARG A 164 36.16 -5.02 -20.44
C ARG A 164 37.61 -5.15 -19.95
N ALA A 165 38.00 -6.33 -19.52
CA ALA A 165 39.40 -6.61 -19.17
C ALA A 165 40.34 -6.32 -20.35
N LYS A 166 41.37 -5.48 -20.11
CA LYS A 166 42.33 -5.02 -21.06
C LYS A 166 43.68 -4.91 -20.35
N ASP A 167 44.72 -5.49 -20.97
CA ASP A 167 46.06 -5.53 -20.40
C ASP A 167 46.52 -4.13 -19.93
N GLY A 168 46.98 -4.05 -18.69
CA GLY A 168 47.59 -2.89 -18.07
C GLY A 168 46.61 -1.83 -17.49
N LYS A 169 45.29 -1.93 -17.67
CA LYS A 169 44.32 -0.94 -17.12
C LYS A 169 43.17 -1.57 -16.38
N VAL A 170 42.45 -2.47 -17.00
CA VAL A 170 41.27 -3.15 -16.42
C VAL A 170 41.57 -4.63 -16.25
N SER A 171 41.68 -5.10 -15.01
CA SER A 171 41.94 -6.49 -14.69
C SER A 171 40.68 -7.35 -14.69
N GLU A 172 40.85 -8.68 -14.74
CA GLU A 172 39.72 -9.60 -14.48
C GLU A 172 39.18 -9.43 -13.08
N ASN A 173 40.02 -9.03 -12.10
CA ASN A 173 39.55 -8.74 -10.74
C ASN A 173 38.68 -7.48 -10.69
N MET A 174 38.96 -6.45 -11.50
CA MET A 174 38.10 -5.29 -11.62
C MET A 174 36.73 -5.65 -12.24
N VAL A 175 36.70 -6.59 -13.22
CA VAL A 175 35.42 -7.09 -13.74
C VAL A 175 34.67 -7.88 -12.66
N ARG A 176 35.35 -8.72 -11.89
CA ARG A 176 34.76 -9.42 -10.74
C ARG A 176 34.33 -8.47 -9.64
N PHE A 177 35.00 -7.35 -9.42
CA PHE A 177 34.56 -6.32 -8.47
C PHE A 177 33.17 -5.80 -8.82
N ALA A 178 32.84 -5.66 -10.11
CA ALA A 178 31.50 -5.28 -10.52
C ALA A 178 30.43 -6.29 -10.06
N GLU A 179 30.76 -7.56 -9.88
CA GLU A 179 29.84 -8.59 -9.35
C GLU A 179 29.46 -8.36 -7.90
N HIS A 180 30.28 -7.67 -7.13
CA HIS A 180 30.03 -7.33 -5.72
C HIS A 180 29.30 -5.99 -5.55
N LEU A 181 29.04 -5.24 -6.63
CA LEU A 181 28.24 -4.02 -6.57
C LEU A 181 26.76 -4.36 -6.39
N ARG A 182 26.12 -3.71 -5.46
CA ARG A 182 24.67 -3.85 -5.27
C ARG A 182 23.91 -2.78 -6.07
N PRO A 183 22.87 -3.12 -6.83
CA PRO A 183 21.98 -2.13 -7.44
C PRO A 183 21.53 -1.08 -6.43
N GLY A 184 21.52 0.19 -6.84
CA GLY A 184 21.22 1.33 -5.96
C GLY A 184 22.44 1.94 -5.25
N SER A 185 23.62 1.27 -5.22
CA SER A 185 24.88 1.87 -4.74
C SER A 185 25.28 3.06 -5.59
N LEU A 186 25.90 4.05 -4.99
CA LEU A 186 26.44 5.22 -5.66
C LEU A 186 27.90 5.00 -5.99
N VAL A 187 28.24 5.18 -7.25
CA VAL A 187 29.60 4.96 -7.77
C VAL A 187 30.11 6.18 -8.51
N LEU A 188 31.41 6.39 -8.42
CA LEU A 188 32.18 7.31 -9.26
C LEU A 188 32.74 6.51 -10.44
N VAL A 189 32.45 6.96 -11.64
CA VAL A 189 32.87 6.33 -12.90
C VAL A 189 33.71 7.29 -13.71
N ARG A 190 34.84 6.83 -14.17
CA ARG A 190 35.67 7.50 -15.23
C ARG A 190 35.76 6.59 -16.40
N GLY A 191 35.63 7.12 -17.59
CA GLY A 191 35.73 6.36 -18.84
C GLY A 191 35.73 7.23 -20.06
N ILE A 192 35.66 6.60 -21.22
CA ILE A 192 35.57 7.27 -22.51
C ILE A 192 34.17 7.05 -23.06
N LEU A 193 33.51 8.12 -23.45
CA LEU A 193 32.22 8.06 -24.14
C LEU A 193 32.47 7.52 -25.57
N ARG A 194 31.78 6.45 -25.93
CA ARG A 194 31.88 5.79 -27.24
C ARG A 194 30.53 5.79 -27.94
N GLU A 195 30.53 5.80 -29.26
CA GLU A 195 29.32 5.45 -29.99
C GLU A 195 29.01 3.97 -29.71
N ALA A 196 27.75 3.68 -29.43
CA ALA A 196 27.30 2.29 -29.21
C ALA A 196 27.31 1.53 -30.54
N GLU A 197 27.94 0.33 -30.58
CA GLU A 197 27.97 -0.53 -31.78
C GLU A 197 26.55 -0.88 -32.26
N GLN A 198 25.62 -0.99 -31.33
CA GLN A 198 24.18 -1.18 -31.56
C GLN A 198 23.39 -0.31 -30.59
N ARG A 199 22.23 0.19 -31.03
CA ARG A 199 21.39 0.99 -30.19
C ARG A 199 21.02 0.25 -28.89
N VAL A 200 21.40 0.83 -27.75
CA VAL A 200 21.17 0.23 -26.42
C VAL A 200 19.70 0.40 -26.04
N LYS A 201 18.95 -0.70 -25.98
CA LYS A 201 17.49 -0.66 -25.81
C LYS A 201 17.06 -0.40 -24.36
N LEU A 202 17.87 -0.76 -23.37
CA LEU A 202 17.52 -0.76 -21.96
C LEU A 202 17.94 0.51 -21.20
N THR A 203 18.36 1.53 -21.90
CA THR A 203 18.77 2.82 -21.33
C THR A 203 18.03 3.97 -21.98
N SER A 204 17.93 5.12 -21.31
CA SER A 204 17.35 6.33 -21.91
C SER A 204 18.31 6.99 -22.93
N ILE A 205 19.62 6.77 -22.77
CA ILE A 205 20.64 7.18 -23.70
C ILE A 205 21.01 5.94 -24.53
N HIS A 206 20.68 5.94 -25.81
CA HIS A 206 20.69 4.74 -26.66
C HIS A 206 21.91 4.66 -27.59
N ASP A 207 22.46 5.83 -27.97
CA ASP A 207 23.38 5.93 -29.11
C ASP A 207 24.85 5.99 -28.66
N VAL A 208 25.10 6.11 -27.36
CA VAL A 208 26.44 6.12 -26.76
C VAL A 208 26.49 5.23 -25.53
N GLU A 209 27.71 4.76 -25.26
CA GLU A 209 28.03 3.98 -24.05
C GLU A 209 29.38 4.42 -23.48
N ILE A 210 29.71 3.99 -22.28
CA ILE A 210 30.94 4.39 -21.59
C ILE A 210 31.89 3.22 -21.54
N GLU A 211 33.07 3.31 -22.18
CA GLU A 211 34.18 2.40 -21.94
C GLU A 211 34.79 2.76 -20.58
N ILE A 212 34.49 1.93 -19.56
CA ILE A 212 34.87 2.20 -18.17
C ILE A 212 36.38 2.01 -17.99
N ALA A 213 37.03 3.04 -17.41
CA ALA A 213 38.44 2.99 -17.01
C ALA A 213 38.57 2.88 -15.48
N ASP A 214 37.77 3.63 -14.73
CA ASP A 214 37.77 3.58 -13.27
C ASP A 214 36.33 3.37 -12.75
N LEU A 215 36.23 2.61 -11.67
CA LEU A 215 34.94 2.29 -11.03
C LEU A 215 35.09 2.23 -9.51
N HIS A 216 34.63 3.23 -8.82
CA HIS A 216 34.76 3.30 -7.37
C HIS A 216 33.40 3.40 -6.68
N ILE A 217 33.23 2.65 -5.59
CA ILE A 217 32.07 2.83 -4.71
C ILE A 217 32.29 4.08 -3.86
N GLU A 218 31.38 5.03 -3.98
CA GLU A 218 31.31 6.21 -3.11
C GLU A 218 30.43 5.90 -1.90
N THR A 219 29.25 5.31 -2.15
CA THR A 219 28.35 4.86 -1.08
C THR A 219 27.74 3.52 -1.44
N ALA A 220 28.06 2.50 -0.69
CA ALA A 220 27.52 1.16 -0.89
C ALA A 220 26.09 1.04 -0.29
N ARG A 221 25.21 0.34 -1.00
CA ARG A 221 23.95 -0.10 -0.40
C ARG A 221 24.23 -1.20 0.63
N THR A 222 23.83 -0.97 1.89
CA THR A 222 24.10 -1.90 3.00
C THR A 222 22.96 -2.85 3.29
N VAL A 223 21.71 -2.46 2.98
CA VAL A 223 20.49 -3.25 3.25
C VAL A 223 19.82 -3.67 1.95
N ALA A 224 19.11 -4.77 1.96
CA ALA A 224 18.24 -5.14 0.86
C ALA A 224 17.08 -4.13 0.73
N VAL A 225 16.55 -3.97 -0.47
CA VAL A 225 15.40 -3.10 -0.73
C VAL A 225 14.19 -3.96 -1.11
N PRO A 226 12.97 -3.53 -0.78
CA PRO A 226 11.77 -4.32 -1.08
C PRO A 226 11.48 -4.43 -2.59
N PHE A 227 12.03 -3.55 -3.39
CA PHE A 227 11.98 -3.59 -4.86
C PHE A 227 13.10 -2.74 -5.47
N SER A 228 13.50 -3.05 -6.68
CA SER A 228 14.39 -2.19 -7.46
C SER A 228 13.60 -1.14 -8.25
N VAL A 229 14.25 -0.02 -8.57
CA VAL A 229 13.64 0.99 -9.45
C VAL A 229 13.33 0.40 -10.83
N TYR A 230 14.14 -0.54 -11.29
CA TYR A 230 13.95 -1.24 -12.56
C TYR A 230 12.65 -2.08 -12.53
N GLU A 231 12.45 -2.94 -11.53
CA GLU A 231 11.22 -3.72 -11.35
C GLU A 231 9.97 -2.84 -11.25
N ALA A 232 10.08 -1.70 -10.55
CA ALA A 232 8.96 -0.77 -10.41
C ALA A 232 8.56 -0.08 -11.72
N GLU A 233 9.51 0.09 -12.68
CA GLU A 233 9.24 0.73 -13.98
C GLU A 233 8.85 -0.27 -15.08
N GLU A 234 9.38 -1.50 -15.05
CA GLU A 234 9.03 -2.55 -16.04
C GLU A 234 7.68 -3.23 -15.79
N ALA A 235 7.13 -3.03 -14.61
CA ALA A 235 5.97 -3.76 -14.20
C ALA A 235 4.72 -3.42 -15.02
N THR A 236 4.24 -4.38 -15.78
CA THR A 236 2.85 -4.38 -16.25
C THR A 236 1.92 -4.52 -15.03
N LYS A 237 0.68 -4.01 -15.10
CA LYS A 237 -0.32 -4.05 -14.01
C LYS A 237 -0.50 -5.45 -13.36
N GLU A 238 -0.13 -6.52 -14.07
CA GLU A 238 -0.31 -7.91 -13.61
C GLU A 238 0.87 -8.44 -12.79
N HIS A 239 2.08 -7.85 -12.89
CA HIS A 239 3.30 -8.36 -12.28
C HIS A 239 4.12 -7.28 -11.55
N GLY A 240 3.56 -6.08 -11.38
CA GLY A 240 4.25 -4.93 -10.84
C GLY A 240 4.28 -4.87 -9.31
N VAL A 241 5.17 -4.02 -8.83
CA VAL A 241 5.23 -3.65 -7.42
C VAL A 241 3.92 -2.96 -7.03
N SER A 242 3.20 -3.52 -6.06
CA SER A 242 1.89 -3.00 -5.66
C SER A 242 1.96 -1.57 -5.11
N ASP A 243 0.87 -0.80 -5.27
CA ASP A 243 0.74 0.56 -4.73
C ASP A 243 1.10 0.64 -3.24
N ARG A 244 0.68 -0.37 -2.47
CA ARG A 244 0.99 -0.45 -1.04
C ARG A 244 2.49 -0.48 -0.80
N ILE A 245 3.23 -1.31 -1.52
CA ILE A 245 4.68 -1.45 -1.37
C ILE A 245 5.38 -0.17 -1.83
N ARG A 246 4.99 0.39 -2.97
CA ARG A 246 5.52 1.66 -3.49
C ARG A 246 5.33 2.80 -2.49
N LEU A 247 4.09 3.00 -2.01
CA LEU A 247 3.75 4.09 -1.09
C LEU A 247 4.35 3.89 0.32
N SER A 248 4.53 2.65 0.78
CA SER A 248 5.21 2.35 2.05
C SER A 248 6.73 2.53 1.97
N ASN A 249 7.32 2.46 0.77
CA ASN A 249 8.76 2.64 0.52
C ASN A 249 9.02 3.87 -0.34
N ARG A 250 8.44 4.99 0.04
CA ARG A 250 8.31 6.20 -0.77
C ARG A 250 9.65 6.73 -1.29
N ILE A 251 10.73 6.62 -0.53
CA ILE A 251 12.08 7.07 -0.98
C ILE A 251 12.55 6.26 -2.20
N LEU A 252 12.24 4.97 -2.28
CA LEU A 252 12.57 4.15 -3.45
C LEU A 252 11.64 4.45 -4.61
N ASP A 253 10.35 4.57 -4.35
CA ASP A 253 9.34 4.91 -5.34
C ASP A 253 9.64 6.26 -6.00
N LEU A 254 10.03 7.27 -5.23
CA LEU A 254 10.43 8.59 -5.73
C LEU A 254 11.68 8.58 -6.63
N ARG A 255 12.42 7.48 -6.69
CA ARG A 255 13.55 7.33 -7.63
C ARG A 255 13.10 6.88 -9.02
N THR A 256 11.86 6.48 -9.19
CA THR A 256 11.31 6.03 -10.48
C THR A 256 11.09 7.21 -11.43
N PRO A 257 11.32 7.05 -12.74
CA PRO A 257 10.97 8.06 -13.74
C PRO A 257 9.52 8.54 -13.63
N THR A 258 8.58 7.63 -13.42
CA THR A 258 7.16 7.93 -13.23
C THR A 258 6.92 8.89 -12.07
N SER A 259 7.43 8.58 -10.87
CA SER A 259 7.28 9.47 -9.72
C SER A 259 8.00 10.81 -9.91
N GLN A 260 9.19 10.81 -10.51
CA GLN A 260 9.91 12.05 -10.85
C GLN A 260 9.11 12.93 -11.82
N ALA A 261 8.45 12.34 -12.82
CA ALA A 261 7.61 13.07 -13.75
C ALA A 261 6.41 13.74 -13.05
N ILE A 262 5.74 13.04 -12.12
CA ILE A 262 4.64 13.61 -11.32
C ILE A 262 5.09 14.89 -10.60
N PHE A 263 6.23 14.85 -9.89
CA PHE A 263 6.69 16.01 -9.12
C PHE A 263 7.29 17.13 -9.98
N ARG A 264 7.80 16.83 -11.16
CA ARG A 264 8.16 17.87 -12.15
C ARG A 264 6.94 18.59 -12.66
N ILE A 265 5.85 17.86 -12.96
CA ILE A 265 4.58 18.46 -13.35
C ILE A 265 4.00 19.25 -12.18
N GLN A 266 3.99 18.72 -10.95
CA GLN A 266 3.52 19.45 -9.77
C GLN A 266 4.27 20.77 -9.56
N SER A 267 5.60 20.75 -9.66
CA SER A 267 6.42 21.96 -9.58
C SER A 267 6.10 22.95 -10.71
N ALA A 268 5.87 22.44 -11.92
CA ALA A 268 5.50 23.24 -13.06
C ALA A 268 4.11 23.88 -12.90
N VAL A 269 3.13 23.14 -12.34
CA VAL A 269 1.79 23.63 -12.01
C VAL A 269 1.87 24.82 -11.06
N CYS A 270 2.64 24.74 -9.97
CA CYS A 270 2.84 25.86 -9.05
C CYS A 270 3.49 27.07 -9.74
N ARG A 271 4.44 26.84 -10.66
CA ARG A 271 5.04 27.92 -11.45
C ARG A 271 4.05 28.58 -12.38
N TYR A 272 3.24 27.80 -13.11
CA TYR A 272 2.25 28.35 -14.06
C TYR A 272 1.09 29.05 -13.36
N PHE A 273 0.75 28.63 -12.15
CA PHE A 273 -0.20 29.31 -11.30
C PHE A 273 0.32 30.73 -10.93
N ARG A 274 1.59 30.85 -10.49
CA ARG A 274 2.23 32.14 -10.23
C ARG A 274 2.34 32.98 -11.50
N GLU A 275 2.87 32.39 -12.58
CA GLU A 275 3.07 33.08 -13.87
C GLU A 275 1.81 33.83 -14.31
N TYR A 276 0.66 33.17 -14.27
CA TYR A 276 -0.59 33.76 -14.69
C TYR A 276 -1.10 34.83 -13.72
N LEU A 277 -1.07 34.57 -12.43
CA LEU A 277 -1.60 35.49 -11.42
C LEU A 277 -0.75 36.74 -11.27
N ASP A 278 0.59 36.62 -11.32
CA ASP A 278 1.51 37.74 -11.29
C ASP A 278 1.28 38.67 -12.51
N ASP A 279 1.08 38.07 -13.70
CA ASP A 279 0.80 38.81 -14.94
C ASP A 279 -0.49 39.64 -14.84
N ILE A 280 -1.48 39.22 -14.08
CA ILE A 280 -2.73 39.95 -13.84
C ILE A 280 -2.76 40.65 -12.47
N GLN A 281 -1.58 40.91 -11.90
CA GLN A 281 -1.36 41.76 -10.73
C GLN A 281 -1.94 41.26 -9.41
N PHE A 282 -1.94 39.92 -9.20
CA PHE A 282 -2.16 39.36 -7.88
C PHE A 282 -0.87 39.49 -7.04
N THR A 283 -1.02 39.59 -5.73
CA THR A 283 0.07 39.56 -4.76
C THR A 283 0.12 38.20 -4.07
N GLU A 284 1.29 37.51 -4.11
CA GLU A 284 1.49 36.30 -3.30
C GLU A 284 1.60 36.68 -1.82
N ILE A 285 0.79 36.01 -0.99
CA ILE A 285 0.81 36.18 0.47
C ILE A 285 1.16 34.85 1.15
N HIS A 286 1.64 34.94 2.39
CA HIS A 286 1.98 33.79 3.22
C HIS A 286 1.31 33.93 4.58
N THR A 287 0.21 33.18 4.77
CA THR A 287 -0.59 33.30 5.98
C THR A 287 -0.12 32.36 7.10
N PRO A 288 -0.31 32.74 8.37
CA PRO A 288 -0.03 31.86 9.50
C PRO A 288 -0.84 30.58 9.45
N LYS A 289 -0.21 29.45 9.77
CA LYS A 289 -0.87 28.13 9.84
C LYS A 289 -1.25 27.72 11.26
N LEU A 290 -0.81 28.47 12.27
CA LEU A 290 -1.31 28.39 13.64
C LEU A 290 -2.41 29.42 13.82
N GLN A 291 -3.61 28.96 14.18
CA GLN A 291 -4.81 29.79 14.29
C GLN A 291 -5.44 29.68 15.69
N GLY A 292 -6.08 30.74 16.15
CA GLY A 292 -6.75 30.78 17.46
C GLY A 292 -8.11 30.12 17.52
N GLY A 293 -8.73 29.84 16.35
CA GLY A 293 -10.05 29.21 16.23
C GLY A 293 -10.15 28.25 15.06
N ALA A 294 -11.15 27.37 15.04
CA ALA A 294 -11.48 26.53 13.89
C ALA A 294 -12.23 27.39 12.85
N THR A 295 -11.85 27.25 11.57
CA THR A 295 -12.31 28.13 10.49
C THR A 295 -13.41 27.55 9.60
N GLU A 296 -13.60 26.23 9.58
CA GLU A 296 -14.53 25.56 8.67
C GLU A 296 -15.37 24.49 9.41
N GLY A 297 -16.10 24.89 10.48
CA GLY A 297 -17.02 23.97 11.15
C GLY A 297 -16.38 22.85 11.96
N GLY A 298 -16.03 23.14 13.10
CA GLY A 298 -15.91 22.51 14.41
C GLY A 298 -15.25 21.15 14.62
N SER A 299 -15.38 20.11 13.82
CA SER A 299 -15.03 18.77 14.26
C SER A 299 -13.72 18.17 13.73
N GLU A 300 -13.17 18.67 12.65
CA GLU A 300 -12.04 18.03 11.94
C GLU A 300 -10.77 18.89 11.89
N VAL A 301 -10.38 19.44 13.06
CA VAL A 301 -9.18 20.27 13.20
C VAL A 301 -8.12 19.59 14.07
N PHE A 302 -6.85 19.75 13.70
CA PHE A 302 -5.74 19.38 14.57
C PHE A 302 -5.58 20.42 15.67
N LYS A 303 -5.77 20.03 16.92
CA LYS A 303 -5.62 20.86 18.12
C LYS A 303 -4.19 20.75 18.66
N LEU A 304 -3.63 21.89 19.05
CA LEU A 304 -2.28 22.02 19.57
C LEU A 304 -2.29 22.73 20.91
N ASN A 305 -1.29 22.50 21.73
CA ASN A 305 -1.03 23.31 22.93
C ASN A 305 -0.05 24.43 22.58
N TYR A 306 -0.54 25.64 22.53
CA TYR A 306 0.26 26.84 22.26
C TYR A 306 0.46 27.65 23.55
N PHE A 307 1.57 27.42 24.25
CA PHE A 307 1.91 28.04 25.53
C PHE A 307 0.78 27.98 26.57
N GLY A 308 0.18 26.80 26.73
CA GLY A 308 -0.94 26.57 27.66
C GLY A 308 -2.32 26.99 27.14
N ARG A 309 -2.43 27.48 25.91
CA ARG A 309 -3.69 27.85 25.25
C ARG A 309 -3.97 26.90 24.09
N PRO A 310 -5.23 26.62 23.73
CA PRO A 310 -5.55 25.87 22.54
C PRO A 310 -5.19 26.68 21.28
N ALA A 311 -4.56 26.02 20.30
CA ALA A 311 -4.38 26.50 18.94
C ALA A 311 -4.77 25.41 17.96
N PHE A 312 -4.92 25.78 16.71
CA PHE A 312 -5.38 24.87 15.65
C PHE A 312 -4.48 25.01 14.42
N LEU A 313 -4.30 23.93 13.69
CA LEU A 313 -3.71 24.00 12.36
C LEU A 313 -4.77 24.46 11.35
N ALA A 314 -4.38 25.35 10.45
CA ALA A 314 -5.25 25.96 9.46
C ALA A 314 -5.86 24.91 8.50
N GLN A 315 -7.17 24.85 8.40
CA GLN A 315 -7.91 24.04 7.43
C GLN A 315 -7.86 24.63 6.02
N SER A 316 -7.67 25.95 5.93
CA SER A 316 -7.42 26.73 4.73
C SER A 316 -6.89 28.10 5.11
N PRO A 317 -6.34 28.90 4.20
CA PRO A 317 -6.00 30.30 4.46
C PRO A 317 -7.22 31.24 4.35
N GLN A 318 -8.45 30.73 4.33
CA GLN A 318 -9.66 31.48 3.97
C GLN A 318 -9.85 32.78 4.76
N LEU A 319 -9.77 32.72 6.08
CA LEU A 319 -9.98 33.93 6.90
C LEU A 319 -8.87 34.95 6.67
N ALA A 320 -7.63 34.50 6.62
CA ALA A 320 -6.49 35.38 6.44
C ALA A 320 -6.45 36.04 5.05
N LYS A 321 -6.84 35.35 3.97
CA LYS A 321 -6.92 35.99 2.64
C LYS A 321 -8.07 37.01 2.57
N GLN A 322 -9.18 36.80 3.26
CA GLN A 322 -10.25 37.81 3.39
C GLN A 322 -9.80 38.99 4.25
N MET A 323 -9.04 38.76 5.33
CA MET A 323 -8.43 39.84 6.14
C MET A 323 -7.45 40.66 5.30
N ALA A 324 -6.70 40.05 4.39
CA ALA A 324 -5.84 40.76 3.44
C ALA A 324 -6.68 41.67 2.49
N ILE A 325 -7.82 41.18 2.01
CA ILE A 325 -8.76 42.00 1.23
C ILE A 325 -9.30 43.15 2.04
N SER A 326 -9.66 42.93 3.31
CA SER A 326 -10.08 44.02 4.24
C SER A 326 -8.96 44.99 4.52
N ALA A 327 -7.69 44.64 4.32
CA ALA A 327 -6.51 45.48 4.44
C ALA A 327 -6.12 46.15 3.10
N ASP A 328 -7.08 46.33 2.19
CA ASP A 328 -6.94 46.96 0.86
C ASP A 328 -6.06 46.26 -0.17
N PHE A 329 -5.70 44.96 0.04
CA PHE A 329 -5.15 44.15 -1.05
C PHE A 329 -6.26 43.85 -2.05
N GLN A 330 -6.08 44.27 -3.29
CA GLN A 330 -7.11 44.08 -4.32
C GLN A 330 -7.21 42.64 -4.81
N ARG A 331 -6.09 41.93 -4.87
CA ARG A 331 -5.96 40.59 -5.41
C ARG A 331 -4.84 39.85 -4.70
N VAL A 332 -5.14 38.70 -4.10
CA VAL A 332 -4.15 37.91 -3.37
C VAL A 332 -4.25 36.44 -3.77
N TYR A 333 -3.10 35.76 -3.73
CA TYR A 333 -3.05 34.31 -3.80
C TYR A 333 -2.03 33.74 -2.82
N GLU A 334 -2.20 32.48 -2.48
CA GLU A 334 -1.27 31.75 -1.63
C GLU A 334 -1.04 30.34 -2.18
N ILE A 335 0.21 29.86 -2.11
CA ILE A 335 0.56 28.44 -2.21
C ILE A 335 1.09 28.02 -0.84
N GLY A 336 0.32 27.24 -0.09
CA GLY A 336 0.67 26.91 1.27
C GLY A 336 0.08 25.62 1.80
N PRO A 337 0.62 25.07 2.91
CA PRO A 337 0.12 23.85 3.52
C PRO A 337 -1.26 24.06 4.16
N VAL A 338 -2.08 23.01 4.08
CA VAL A 338 -3.45 22.95 4.59
C VAL A 338 -3.61 21.63 5.36
N PHE A 339 -4.35 21.67 6.47
CA PHE A 339 -4.47 20.57 7.41
C PHE A 339 -5.94 20.24 7.67
N ARG A 340 -6.34 18.98 7.46
CA ARG A 340 -7.68 18.48 7.76
C ARG A 340 -7.58 17.20 8.60
N ALA A 341 -8.16 17.21 9.79
CA ALA A 341 -8.10 16.09 10.72
C ALA A 341 -9.09 14.95 10.38
N GLU A 342 -9.51 14.87 9.12
CA GLU A 342 -10.46 13.88 8.64
C GLU A 342 -9.93 12.45 8.85
N ASN A 343 -10.65 11.65 9.65
CA ASN A 343 -10.30 10.25 9.88
C ASN A 343 -10.77 9.37 8.71
N SER A 344 -10.36 9.72 7.51
CA SER A 344 -10.71 9.03 6.26
C SER A 344 -9.47 8.52 5.55
N ASN A 345 -9.40 7.22 5.27
CA ASN A 345 -8.27 6.57 4.60
C ASN A 345 -8.62 6.15 3.17
N THR A 346 -9.30 6.98 2.44
CA THR A 346 -9.62 6.75 1.03
C THR A 346 -8.48 7.23 0.10
N PRO A 347 -8.45 6.81 -1.17
CA PRO A 347 -7.51 7.33 -2.16
C PRO A 347 -7.62 8.85 -2.45
N ARG A 348 -8.63 9.53 -1.89
CA ARG A 348 -8.95 10.94 -2.16
C ARG A 348 -8.78 11.87 -0.97
N HIS A 349 -8.32 11.37 0.18
CA HIS A 349 -8.13 12.15 1.40
C HIS A 349 -6.69 12.09 1.88
N LEU A 350 -6.19 13.27 2.23
CA LEU A 350 -4.92 13.50 2.92
C LEU A 350 -5.19 14.41 4.11
N THR A 351 -4.48 14.20 5.21
CA THR A 351 -4.59 15.06 6.39
C THR A 351 -3.73 16.33 6.30
N GLU A 352 -2.79 16.35 5.36
CA GLU A 352 -1.94 17.49 5.02
C GLU A 352 -1.73 17.51 3.51
N TYR A 353 -1.99 18.65 2.88
CA TYR A 353 -1.82 18.86 1.45
C TYR A 353 -1.48 20.33 1.15
N THR A 354 -1.18 20.65 -0.11
CA THR A 354 -0.88 22.00 -0.55
C THR A 354 -2.12 22.65 -1.15
N GLY A 355 -2.54 23.79 -0.60
CA GLY A 355 -3.58 24.64 -1.17
C GLY A 355 -2.99 25.63 -2.18
N LEU A 356 -3.73 25.87 -3.26
CA LEU A 356 -3.58 26.97 -4.20
C LEU A 356 -4.82 27.85 -4.02
N ASP A 357 -4.66 28.95 -3.37
CA ASP A 357 -5.77 29.81 -2.94
C ASP A 357 -5.76 31.16 -3.66
N ILE A 358 -6.93 31.65 -4.03
CA ILE A 358 -7.14 32.94 -4.72
C ILE A 358 -8.24 33.70 -3.99
N GLU A 359 -8.06 35.04 -3.82
CA GLU A 359 -9.10 35.94 -3.35
C GLU A 359 -8.94 37.31 -4.04
N MET A 360 -10.05 37.92 -4.46
CA MET A 360 -10.01 39.22 -5.16
C MET A 360 -11.26 40.06 -4.89
N VAL A 361 -11.08 41.36 -4.88
CA VAL A 361 -12.20 42.32 -4.92
C VAL A 361 -12.96 42.13 -6.25
N ILE A 362 -14.27 42.25 -6.19
CA ILE A 362 -15.17 42.21 -7.35
C ILE A 362 -15.89 43.53 -7.52
N ASP A 363 -16.02 44.00 -8.73
CA ASP A 363 -16.64 45.32 -9.03
C ASP A 363 -18.16 45.20 -9.19
N ARG A 364 -18.65 44.14 -9.81
CA ARG A 364 -20.09 43.99 -10.18
C ARG A 364 -20.68 42.65 -9.84
N HIS A 365 -19.98 41.58 -10.14
CA HIS A 365 -20.52 40.21 -10.06
C HIS A 365 -19.46 39.18 -9.71
N TYR A 366 -19.80 38.19 -8.88
CA TYR A 366 -18.85 37.15 -8.46
C TYR A 366 -18.30 36.29 -9.61
N HIS A 367 -18.95 36.32 -10.77
CA HIS A 367 -18.40 35.68 -11.97
C HIS A 367 -17.08 36.31 -12.45
N GLU A 368 -16.74 37.50 -12.03
CA GLU A 368 -15.40 38.08 -12.33
C GLU A 368 -14.29 37.21 -11.76
N ALA A 369 -14.43 36.77 -10.49
CA ALA A 369 -13.50 35.84 -9.89
C ALA A 369 -13.58 34.45 -10.54
N MET A 370 -14.79 33.95 -10.84
CA MET A 370 -14.99 32.69 -11.52
C MET A 370 -14.26 32.63 -12.88
N TYR A 371 -14.39 33.70 -13.70
CA TYR A 371 -13.70 33.75 -15.00
C TYR A 371 -12.18 33.92 -14.86
N THR A 372 -11.71 34.65 -13.86
CA THR A 372 -10.28 34.76 -13.55
C THR A 372 -9.69 33.42 -13.19
N ILE A 373 -10.39 32.62 -12.36
CA ILE A 373 -10.00 31.27 -11.98
C ILE A 373 -10.05 30.32 -13.16
N ASP A 374 -11.09 30.38 -14.00
CA ASP A 374 -11.21 29.59 -15.22
C ASP A 374 -10.03 29.82 -16.16
N ALA A 375 -9.66 31.08 -16.37
CA ALA A 375 -8.51 31.44 -17.20
C ALA A 375 -7.18 30.94 -16.60
N THR A 376 -7.03 31.03 -15.27
CA THR A 376 -5.87 30.51 -14.55
C THR A 376 -5.72 28.99 -14.76
N LEU A 377 -6.81 28.22 -14.58
CA LEU A 377 -6.80 26.77 -14.75
C LEU A 377 -6.49 26.36 -16.20
N LYS A 378 -7.11 27.02 -17.17
CA LYS A 378 -6.84 26.77 -18.60
C LYS A 378 -5.39 27.08 -18.96
N HIS A 379 -4.83 28.18 -18.42
CA HIS A 379 -3.42 28.49 -18.59
C HIS A 379 -2.55 27.35 -18.07
N MET A 380 -2.83 26.85 -16.85
CA MET A 380 -2.11 25.73 -16.25
C MET A 380 -2.23 24.45 -17.10
N PHE A 381 -3.44 24.06 -17.54
CA PHE A 381 -3.64 22.90 -18.41
C PHE A 381 -2.83 23.02 -19.71
N LYS A 382 -2.98 24.14 -20.40
CA LYS A 382 -2.27 24.42 -21.65
C LYS A 382 -0.76 24.32 -21.48
N ARG A 383 -0.22 24.99 -20.45
CA ARG A 383 1.24 25.00 -20.18
C ARG A 383 1.78 23.61 -19.84
N VAL A 384 1.03 22.80 -19.07
CA VAL A 384 1.47 21.43 -18.76
C VAL A 384 1.59 20.61 -20.03
N TYR A 385 0.58 20.62 -20.92
CA TYR A 385 0.64 19.85 -22.15
C TYR A 385 1.63 20.41 -23.18
N GLU A 386 1.88 21.71 -23.20
CA GLU A 386 2.88 22.34 -24.10
C GLU A 386 4.33 22.17 -23.64
N LYS A 387 4.60 22.28 -22.34
CA LYS A 387 5.96 22.38 -21.80
C LYS A 387 6.42 21.13 -21.06
N ASN A 388 5.49 20.30 -20.59
CA ASN A 388 5.78 19.08 -19.82
C ASN A 388 5.29 17.81 -20.54
N ARG A 389 5.21 17.84 -21.86
CA ARG A 389 4.73 16.71 -22.66
C ARG A 389 5.54 15.43 -22.42
N ALA A 390 6.85 15.53 -22.26
CA ALA A 390 7.73 14.40 -22.03
C ALA A 390 7.42 13.71 -20.69
N GLU A 391 7.15 14.49 -19.64
CA GLU A 391 6.73 13.98 -18.34
C GLU A 391 5.36 13.32 -18.44
N VAL A 392 4.39 13.94 -19.14
CA VAL A 392 3.06 13.36 -19.34
C VAL A 392 3.15 12.02 -20.07
N GLU A 393 3.93 11.90 -21.12
CA GLU A 393 4.11 10.63 -21.85
C GLU A 393 4.82 9.57 -21.00
N THR A 394 5.77 9.97 -20.15
CA THR A 394 6.44 9.05 -19.21
C THR A 394 5.43 8.43 -18.24
N LEU A 395 4.41 9.19 -17.82
CA LEU A 395 3.38 8.71 -16.90
C LEU A 395 2.43 7.69 -17.50
N LYS A 396 2.15 7.77 -18.82
CA LYS A 396 1.16 6.92 -19.51
C LYS A 396 1.46 5.43 -19.42
N HIS A 397 2.72 5.06 -19.17
CA HIS A 397 3.11 3.68 -18.99
C HIS A 397 2.47 3.04 -17.73
N HIS A 398 2.45 3.76 -16.61
CA HIS A 398 1.85 3.30 -15.34
C HIS A 398 0.42 3.80 -15.12
N PHE A 399 0.13 5.00 -15.61
CA PHE A 399 -1.16 5.68 -15.51
C PHE A 399 -1.67 5.96 -16.92
N PRO A 400 -2.22 4.92 -17.60
CA PRO A 400 -2.82 5.11 -18.93
C PRO A 400 -3.93 6.13 -18.85
N GLN A 401 -3.83 7.20 -19.62
CA GLN A 401 -4.76 8.32 -19.62
C GLN A 401 -4.84 8.99 -20.98
N ASP A 402 -6.00 9.55 -21.27
CA ASP A 402 -6.18 10.49 -22.36
C ASP A 402 -5.86 11.92 -21.89
N ASP A 403 -5.41 12.76 -22.81
CA ASP A 403 -5.26 14.19 -22.51
C ASP A 403 -6.60 14.80 -22.11
N LEU A 404 -6.57 15.72 -21.14
CA LEU A 404 -7.77 16.42 -20.69
C LEU A 404 -8.39 17.22 -21.84
N VAL A 405 -9.68 17.09 -22.04
CA VAL A 405 -10.42 17.83 -23.05
C VAL A 405 -11.19 18.97 -22.40
N TRP A 406 -10.92 20.21 -22.83
CA TRP A 406 -11.65 21.41 -22.41
C TRP A 406 -12.01 22.29 -23.60
N LYS A 407 -12.95 23.20 -23.40
CA LYS A 407 -13.42 24.13 -24.44
C LYS A 407 -12.86 25.53 -24.20
N GLU A 408 -12.71 26.32 -25.27
CA GLU A 408 -12.32 27.71 -25.17
C GLU A 408 -13.33 28.48 -24.31
N GLN A 409 -14.62 28.32 -24.59
CA GLN A 409 -15.68 28.76 -23.72
C GLN A 409 -16.09 27.61 -22.79
N THR A 410 -15.76 27.76 -21.54
CA THR A 410 -16.04 26.72 -20.54
C THR A 410 -17.54 26.51 -20.37
N VAL A 411 -17.96 25.26 -20.38
CA VAL A 411 -19.35 24.88 -20.11
C VAL A 411 -19.67 25.23 -18.65
N ARG A 412 -20.69 26.05 -18.44
CA ARG A 412 -21.24 26.39 -17.15
C ARG A 412 -22.69 25.95 -17.10
N ILE A 413 -23.03 25.20 -16.08
CA ILE A 413 -24.40 24.78 -15.75
C ILE A 413 -24.67 25.14 -14.28
N THR A 414 -25.91 25.44 -13.94
CA THR A 414 -26.33 25.63 -12.55
C THR A 414 -26.41 24.28 -11.85
N PHE A 415 -26.35 24.29 -10.52
CA PHE A 415 -26.54 23.08 -9.71
C PHE A 415 -27.92 22.43 -9.99
N ALA A 416 -28.98 23.23 -10.12
CA ALA A 416 -30.31 22.76 -10.47
C ALA A 416 -30.36 22.09 -11.86
N GLU A 417 -29.65 22.64 -12.85
CA GLU A 417 -29.51 22.01 -14.18
C GLU A 417 -28.71 20.70 -14.08
N GLY A 418 -27.68 20.64 -13.24
CA GLY A 418 -26.93 19.43 -12.94
C GLY A 418 -27.78 18.33 -12.30
N ALA A 419 -28.55 18.67 -11.26
CA ALA A 419 -29.49 17.77 -10.62
C ALA A 419 -30.57 17.28 -11.60
N LYS A 420 -31.06 18.17 -12.47
CA LYS A 420 -32.01 17.80 -13.53
C LYS A 420 -31.38 16.80 -14.51
N LEU A 421 -30.14 17.03 -14.97
CA LEU A 421 -29.45 16.11 -15.88
C LEU A 421 -29.32 14.71 -15.28
N LEU A 422 -28.98 14.61 -13.99
CA LEU A 422 -28.94 13.36 -13.26
C LEU A 422 -30.32 12.68 -13.23
N ASN A 423 -31.36 13.40 -12.84
CA ASN A 423 -32.70 12.86 -12.71
C ASN A 423 -33.27 12.41 -14.08
N ASP A 424 -33.01 13.20 -15.14
CA ASP A 424 -33.44 12.87 -16.52
C ASP A 424 -32.75 11.60 -17.04
N SER A 425 -31.52 11.27 -16.55
CA SER A 425 -30.80 10.04 -16.88
C SER A 425 -31.33 8.80 -16.14
N GLY A 426 -32.26 8.96 -15.23
CA GLY A 426 -32.75 7.88 -14.36
C GLY A 426 -31.93 7.65 -13.09
N TRP A 427 -31.01 8.57 -12.75
CA TRP A 427 -30.21 8.50 -11.54
C TRP A 427 -31.07 8.41 -10.28
N LYS A 428 -30.56 7.64 -9.31
CA LYS A 428 -31.12 7.55 -7.96
C LYS A 428 -30.00 7.61 -6.93
N ASN A 429 -30.23 8.33 -5.84
CA ASN A 429 -29.42 8.31 -4.63
C ASN A 429 -29.47 6.92 -3.96
N ASP A 430 -28.64 6.69 -2.97
CA ASP A 430 -28.53 5.39 -2.30
C ASP A 430 -29.82 4.99 -1.56
N ASP A 431 -30.64 5.96 -1.18
CA ASP A 431 -31.96 5.77 -0.58
C ASP A 431 -33.10 5.61 -1.62
N GLY A 432 -32.77 5.64 -2.92
CA GLY A 432 -33.74 5.55 -4.02
C GLY A 432 -34.41 6.87 -4.41
N SER A 433 -34.10 7.98 -3.73
CA SER A 433 -34.63 9.32 -4.06
C SER A 433 -33.96 9.89 -5.32
N PRO A 434 -34.62 10.83 -6.04
CA PRO A 434 -33.98 11.65 -7.05
C PRO A 434 -32.98 12.63 -6.39
N GLN A 435 -32.01 13.13 -7.15
CA GLN A 435 -31.11 14.19 -6.68
C GLN A 435 -31.90 15.49 -6.43
N SER A 436 -31.76 16.03 -5.22
CA SER A 436 -32.34 17.32 -4.84
C SER A 436 -31.48 18.47 -5.37
N GLU A 437 -32.11 19.58 -5.75
CA GLU A 437 -31.40 20.83 -6.08
C GLU A 437 -30.92 21.62 -4.86
N TYR A 438 -31.25 21.15 -3.64
CA TYR A 438 -30.91 21.79 -2.36
C TYR A 438 -30.04 20.93 -1.45
N GLU A 439 -29.55 19.81 -1.97
CA GLU A 439 -28.67 18.87 -1.26
C GLU A 439 -27.41 18.62 -2.08
N ASP A 440 -26.27 18.50 -1.41
CA ASP A 440 -24.98 18.31 -2.05
C ASP A 440 -24.90 17.01 -2.86
N LEU A 441 -23.98 16.97 -3.82
CA LEU A 441 -23.75 15.79 -4.65
C LEU A 441 -22.92 14.75 -3.90
N SER A 442 -23.38 13.51 -3.90
CA SER A 442 -22.51 12.41 -3.52
C SER A 442 -21.39 12.24 -4.56
N THR A 443 -20.26 11.68 -4.15
CA THR A 443 -19.17 11.36 -5.08
C THR A 443 -19.61 10.51 -6.28
N ARG A 444 -20.61 9.65 -6.09
CA ARG A 444 -21.19 8.82 -7.16
C ARG A 444 -22.01 9.69 -8.12
N ALA A 445 -22.77 10.64 -7.59
CA ALA A 445 -23.52 11.61 -8.36
C ALA A 445 -22.60 12.55 -9.16
N GLU A 446 -21.51 13.06 -8.56
CA GLU A 446 -20.50 13.87 -9.28
C GLU A 446 -19.94 13.15 -10.50
N ARG A 447 -19.54 11.88 -10.34
CA ARG A 447 -18.98 11.08 -11.45
C ARG A 447 -19.98 10.84 -12.55
N GLU A 448 -21.23 10.55 -12.20
CA GLU A 448 -22.30 10.35 -13.19
C GLU A 448 -22.62 11.65 -13.90
N LEU A 449 -22.73 12.78 -13.17
CA LEU A 449 -22.91 14.09 -13.77
C LEU A 449 -21.77 14.41 -14.75
N GLY A 450 -20.53 14.14 -14.36
CA GLY A 450 -19.36 14.33 -15.24
C GLY A 450 -19.44 13.49 -16.51
N ARG A 451 -19.89 12.23 -16.42
CA ARG A 451 -20.13 11.37 -17.58
C ARG A 451 -21.18 11.95 -18.50
N LEU A 452 -22.30 12.38 -17.95
CA LEU A 452 -23.40 13.01 -18.72
C LEU A 452 -22.97 14.31 -19.38
N VAL A 453 -22.20 15.15 -18.67
CA VAL A 453 -21.66 16.40 -19.23
C VAL A 453 -20.67 16.09 -20.36
N LYS A 454 -19.79 15.08 -20.19
CA LYS A 454 -18.86 14.66 -21.26
C LYS A 454 -19.59 14.17 -22.50
N GLU A 455 -20.63 13.37 -22.32
CA GLU A 455 -21.45 12.90 -23.45
C GLU A 455 -22.17 14.05 -24.18
N LYS A 456 -22.77 14.96 -23.41
CA LYS A 456 -23.57 16.04 -23.95
C LYS A 456 -22.76 17.18 -24.58
N TYR A 457 -21.67 17.55 -23.88
CA TYR A 457 -20.89 18.75 -24.20
C TYR A 457 -19.48 18.45 -24.72
N HIS A 458 -19.07 17.21 -24.78
CA HIS A 458 -17.72 16.77 -25.23
C HIS A 458 -16.59 17.51 -24.53
N THR A 459 -16.63 17.56 -23.20
CA THR A 459 -15.61 18.18 -22.34
C THR A 459 -15.43 17.40 -21.05
N ASP A 460 -14.19 17.35 -20.55
CA ASP A 460 -13.87 16.81 -19.23
C ASP A 460 -13.89 17.88 -18.13
N TYR A 461 -14.01 19.15 -18.53
CA TYR A 461 -13.89 20.30 -17.67
C TYR A 461 -15.13 21.20 -17.79
N TYR A 462 -15.78 21.50 -16.65
CA TYR A 462 -16.97 22.36 -16.60
C TYR A 462 -17.11 23.04 -15.24
N ILE A 463 -17.99 24.03 -15.15
CA ILE A 463 -18.32 24.78 -13.94
C ILE A 463 -19.75 24.44 -13.55
N LEU A 464 -19.92 24.10 -12.27
CA LEU A 464 -21.23 23.96 -11.63
C LEU A 464 -21.44 25.18 -10.73
N ASP A 465 -22.47 25.97 -11.01
CA ASP A 465 -22.73 27.28 -10.41
C ASP A 465 -24.00 27.26 -9.56
N LYS A 466 -24.14 28.15 -8.58
CA LYS A 466 -25.32 28.26 -7.72
C LYS A 466 -25.55 27.03 -6.82
N PHE A 467 -24.59 26.73 -5.98
CA PHE A 467 -24.72 25.63 -5.01
C PHE A 467 -25.73 25.89 -3.91
N PRO A 468 -26.31 24.84 -3.32
CA PRO A 468 -27.18 24.94 -2.17
C PRO A 468 -26.44 25.51 -0.94
N ALA A 469 -27.11 26.33 -0.15
CA ALA A 469 -26.55 26.97 1.03
C ALA A 469 -26.11 25.94 2.10
N SER A 470 -26.80 24.81 2.19
CA SER A 470 -26.47 23.71 3.11
C SER A 470 -25.10 23.09 2.86
N ALA A 471 -24.55 23.24 1.64
CA ALA A 471 -23.25 22.70 1.25
C ALA A 471 -22.10 23.72 1.37
N ARG A 472 -22.35 24.90 1.94
CA ARG A 472 -21.38 25.99 1.93
C ARG A 472 -21.05 26.52 3.34
N PRO A 473 -19.81 27.00 3.55
CA PRO A 473 -19.40 27.60 4.83
C PRO A 473 -20.12 28.92 5.13
N PHE A 474 -20.15 29.32 6.40
CA PHE A 474 -20.84 30.47 6.94
C PHE A 474 -20.52 31.80 6.23
N TYR A 475 -19.33 31.93 5.68
CA TYR A 475 -18.86 33.15 5.01
C TYR A 475 -19.33 33.28 3.55
N THR A 476 -20.08 32.32 3.00
CA THR A 476 -20.51 32.34 1.61
C THR A 476 -21.76 33.20 1.44
N MET A 477 -21.74 34.10 0.43
CA MET A 477 -22.87 35.02 0.14
C MET A 477 -24.09 34.22 -0.36
N PRO A 478 -25.23 34.33 0.30
CA PRO A 478 -26.50 33.78 -0.20
C PRO A 478 -26.89 34.43 -1.54
N ASP A 479 -27.62 33.69 -2.36
CA ASP A 479 -28.24 34.24 -3.55
C ASP A 479 -29.39 35.23 -3.19
N ALA A 480 -29.42 36.38 -3.84
CA ALA A 480 -30.40 37.42 -3.53
C ALA A 480 -31.84 37.06 -3.86
N GLU A 481 -32.06 36.21 -4.86
CA GLU A 481 -33.38 35.79 -5.32
C GLU A 481 -33.85 34.51 -4.59
N ASN A 482 -32.91 33.62 -4.27
CA ASN A 482 -33.20 32.37 -3.57
C ASN A 482 -32.18 32.09 -2.47
N PRO A 483 -32.41 32.49 -1.21
CA PRO A 483 -31.47 32.31 -0.11
C PRO A 483 -31.13 30.85 0.23
N LYS A 484 -31.83 29.86 -0.34
CA LYS A 484 -31.45 28.45 -0.24
C LYS A 484 -30.26 28.09 -1.13
N LEU A 485 -29.89 28.97 -2.06
CA LEU A 485 -28.74 28.88 -2.92
C LEU A 485 -27.71 29.94 -2.52
N THR A 486 -26.51 29.81 -3.06
CA THR A 486 -25.40 30.73 -2.82
C THR A 486 -24.77 31.20 -4.12
N ASN A 487 -24.11 32.35 -4.08
CA ASN A 487 -23.24 32.84 -5.17
C ASN A 487 -21.90 32.07 -5.14
N SER A 488 -21.95 30.77 -5.39
CA SER A 488 -20.79 29.90 -5.32
C SER A 488 -20.74 28.92 -6.50
N TYR A 489 -19.57 28.44 -6.76
CA TYR A 489 -19.26 27.55 -7.89
C TYR A 489 -18.21 26.51 -7.53
N ASP A 490 -18.32 25.35 -8.16
CA ASP A 490 -17.26 24.33 -8.17
C ASP A 490 -16.80 24.08 -9.61
N PHE A 491 -15.50 23.85 -9.74
CA PHE A 491 -14.92 23.46 -11.01
C PHE A 491 -14.68 21.97 -11.02
N MET A 492 -15.18 21.33 -12.05
CA MET A 492 -15.19 19.89 -12.18
C MET A 492 -14.20 19.44 -13.26
N VAL A 493 -13.37 18.47 -12.93
CA VAL A 493 -12.49 17.79 -13.87
C VAL A 493 -12.75 16.30 -13.81
N ARG A 494 -13.03 15.69 -14.97
CA ARG A 494 -13.30 14.25 -15.09
C ARG A 494 -14.38 13.76 -14.09
N GLY A 495 -15.41 14.60 -13.91
CA GLY A 495 -16.53 14.29 -13.00
C GLY A 495 -16.18 14.34 -11.53
N GLN A 496 -15.17 15.09 -11.13
CA GLN A 496 -14.80 15.31 -9.73
C GLN A 496 -14.47 16.79 -9.50
N GLU A 497 -14.89 17.31 -8.36
CA GLU A 497 -14.54 18.66 -7.92
C GLU A 497 -13.01 18.78 -7.75
N ILE A 498 -12.42 19.83 -8.31
CA ILE A 498 -11.01 20.22 -8.08
C ILE A 498 -10.88 21.48 -7.24
N LEU A 499 -11.93 22.27 -7.17
CA LEU A 499 -11.95 23.59 -6.57
C LEU A 499 -13.37 23.94 -6.17
N SER A 500 -13.49 24.57 -5.01
CA SER A 500 -14.71 25.22 -4.55
C SER A 500 -14.44 26.70 -4.31
N GLY A 501 -15.39 27.54 -4.74
CA GLY A 501 -15.26 28.98 -4.63
C GLY A 501 -16.59 29.71 -4.61
N GLY A 502 -16.54 31.04 -4.42
CA GLY A 502 -17.75 31.87 -4.42
C GLY A 502 -17.53 33.27 -3.91
N GLN A 503 -18.59 34.06 -3.95
CA GLN A 503 -18.65 35.37 -3.30
C GLN A 503 -18.67 35.21 -1.79
N ARG A 504 -18.00 36.11 -1.09
CA ARG A 504 -17.99 36.12 0.37
C ARG A 504 -18.96 37.19 0.89
N ILE A 505 -19.47 36.94 2.07
CA ILE A 505 -20.23 37.97 2.80
C ILE A 505 -19.25 39.08 3.18
N HIS A 506 -19.57 40.31 2.81
CA HIS A 506 -18.75 41.48 3.13
C HIS A 506 -19.44 42.42 4.12
N ASP A 507 -20.72 42.18 4.39
CA ASP A 507 -21.50 42.90 5.41
C ASP A 507 -21.26 42.32 6.80
N TYR A 508 -20.85 43.16 7.73
CA TYR A 508 -20.51 42.75 9.09
C TYR A 508 -21.69 42.11 9.84
N ALA A 509 -22.90 42.72 9.70
CA ALA A 509 -24.07 42.26 10.46
C ALA A 509 -24.52 40.87 9.94
N MET A 510 -24.57 40.71 8.62
CA MET A 510 -24.91 39.43 7.97
C MET A 510 -23.90 38.35 8.33
N LEU A 511 -22.59 38.66 8.28
CA LEU A 511 -21.52 37.72 8.63
C LEU A 511 -21.62 37.26 10.08
N LYS A 512 -21.87 38.22 11.01
CA LYS A 512 -22.06 37.90 12.42
C LYS A 512 -23.23 36.97 12.64
N GLN A 513 -24.37 37.27 12.03
CA GLN A 513 -25.55 36.42 12.10
C GLN A 513 -25.28 35.00 11.59
N ASN A 514 -24.64 34.84 10.45
CA ASN A 514 -24.33 33.53 9.90
C ASN A 514 -23.36 32.70 10.78
N ILE A 515 -22.41 33.36 11.46
CA ILE A 515 -21.52 32.72 12.43
C ILE A 515 -22.36 32.19 13.63
N GLU A 516 -23.27 33.01 14.17
CA GLU A 516 -24.15 32.61 15.25
C GLU A 516 -25.13 31.48 14.85
N ASP A 517 -25.68 31.56 13.64
CA ASP A 517 -26.60 30.53 13.11
C ASP A 517 -25.90 29.17 12.91
N CYS A 518 -24.58 29.19 12.65
CA CYS A 518 -23.75 27.99 12.63
C CYS A 518 -23.33 27.47 14.01
N GLY A 519 -23.82 28.13 15.11
CA GLY A 519 -23.52 27.73 16.49
C GLY A 519 -22.08 28.08 16.93
N MET A 520 -21.40 28.97 16.22
CA MET A 520 -20.08 29.48 16.60
C MET A 520 -20.17 30.79 17.36
N ASP A 521 -19.25 31.05 18.30
CA ASP A 521 -19.13 32.30 19.02
C ASP A 521 -18.28 33.27 18.19
N PRO A 522 -18.84 34.43 17.75
CA PRO A 522 -18.10 35.46 17.01
C PRO A 522 -16.86 35.97 17.73
N GLU A 523 -16.80 35.94 19.05
CA GLU A 523 -15.63 36.36 19.82
C GLU A 523 -14.41 35.43 19.58
N THR A 524 -14.62 34.19 19.21
CA THR A 524 -13.52 33.28 18.84
C THR A 524 -12.87 33.65 17.51
N LEU A 525 -13.58 34.44 16.68
CA LEU A 525 -13.15 34.92 15.36
C LEU A 525 -12.96 36.46 15.37
N ARG A 526 -12.71 37.06 16.55
CA ARG A 526 -12.68 38.50 16.71
C ARG A 526 -11.74 39.22 15.75
N GLU A 527 -10.52 38.73 15.59
CA GLU A 527 -9.53 39.35 14.68
C GLU A 527 -10.02 39.37 13.22
N TYR A 528 -10.68 38.31 12.79
CA TYR A 528 -11.33 38.26 11.48
C TYR A 528 -12.52 39.21 11.39
N MET A 529 -13.39 39.22 12.38
CA MET A 529 -14.58 40.10 12.45
C MET A 529 -14.22 41.59 12.47
N ASP A 530 -13.13 41.97 13.12
CA ASP A 530 -12.62 43.36 13.16
C ASP A 530 -12.32 43.87 11.74
N GLY A 531 -11.80 43.05 10.83
CA GLY A 531 -11.60 43.42 9.42
C GLY A 531 -12.87 43.84 8.71
N PHE A 532 -14.02 43.18 9.01
CA PHE A 532 -15.33 43.53 8.42
C PHE A 532 -15.95 44.74 9.12
N ALA A 533 -15.71 44.92 10.43
CA ALA A 533 -16.14 46.08 11.16
C ALA A 533 -15.41 47.39 10.67
N TYR A 534 -14.20 47.25 10.13
CA TYR A 534 -13.44 48.31 9.49
C TYR A 534 -13.79 48.55 8.02
N VAL A 535 -14.78 47.83 7.50
CA VAL A 535 -15.30 47.85 6.12
C VAL A 535 -14.49 46.98 5.16
N CYS A 536 -15.07 45.89 4.75
CA CYS A 536 -14.50 44.99 3.75
C CYS A 536 -15.20 45.21 2.38
N PRO A 537 -14.47 45.32 1.27
CA PRO A 537 -15.08 45.45 -0.04
C PRO A 537 -15.73 44.12 -0.49
N PRO A 538 -16.72 44.13 -1.44
CA PRO A 538 -17.21 42.94 -2.07
C PRO A 538 -16.06 42.13 -2.68
N HIS A 539 -15.99 40.85 -2.39
CA HIS A 539 -14.90 40.01 -2.83
C HIS A 539 -15.35 38.56 -3.06
N ALA A 540 -14.54 37.83 -3.83
CA ALA A 540 -14.77 36.44 -4.15
C ALA A 540 -13.43 35.71 -4.37
N GLY A 541 -13.44 34.39 -4.22
CA GLY A 541 -12.25 33.59 -4.43
C GLY A 541 -12.53 32.10 -4.42
N ALA A 542 -11.45 31.33 -4.36
CA ALA A 542 -11.52 29.86 -4.31
C ALA A 542 -10.28 29.26 -3.67
N GLY A 543 -10.39 27.96 -3.32
CA GLY A 543 -9.27 27.13 -2.89
C GLY A 543 -9.18 25.86 -3.72
N ILE A 544 -7.98 25.49 -4.14
CA ILE A 544 -7.67 24.33 -4.98
C ILE A 544 -6.67 23.44 -4.24
N GLY A 545 -6.95 22.14 -4.14
CA GLY A 545 -5.94 21.19 -3.66
C GLY A 545 -4.95 20.84 -4.77
N LEU A 546 -3.66 21.19 -4.59
CA LEU A 546 -2.61 20.93 -5.59
C LEU A 546 -2.51 19.43 -5.94
N GLU A 547 -2.48 18.57 -4.93
CA GLU A 547 -2.39 17.13 -5.11
C GLU A 547 -3.63 16.59 -5.84
N ARG A 548 -4.82 17.14 -5.53
CA ARG A 548 -6.07 16.75 -6.21
C ARG A 548 -6.07 17.21 -7.67
N PHE A 549 -5.65 18.43 -7.93
CA PHE A 549 -5.48 18.96 -9.28
C PHE A 549 -4.55 18.07 -10.12
N VAL A 550 -3.35 17.79 -9.61
CA VAL A 550 -2.36 16.96 -10.31
C VAL A 550 -2.89 15.53 -10.49
N SER A 551 -3.53 14.96 -9.47
CA SER A 551 -4.07 13.60 -9.53
C SER A 551 -5.17 13.44 -10.56
N LEU A 552 -6.06 14.42 -10.71
CA LEU A 552 -7.14 14.39 -11.69
C LEU A 552 -6.68 14.73 -13.11
N LEU A 553 -5.74 15.68 -13.23
CA LEU A 553 -5.12 16.00 -14.52
C LEU A 553 -4.42 14.77 -15.12
N LEU A 554 -3.73 14.00 -14.29
CA LEU A 554 -2.90 12.87 -14.69
C LEU A 554 -3.54 11.48 -14.42
N GLU A 555 -4.81 11.43 -14.01
CA GLU A 555 -5.54 10.20 -13.68
C GLU A 555 -4.77 9.21 -12.76
N LEU A 556 -4.09 9.73 -11.74
CA LEU A 556 -3.26 8.90 -10.86
C LEU A 556 -4.07 7.91 -9.99
N GLY A 557 -5.38 8.10 -9.87
CA GLY A 557 -6.27 7.22 -9.12
C GLY A 557 -6.11 7.29 -7.58
N ASN A 558 -4.97 7.80 -7.08
CA ASN A 558 -4.70 7.93 -5.66
C ASN A 558 -3.88 9.20 -5.38
N LEU A 559 -4.41 10.11 -4.54
CA LEU A 559 -3.76 11.38 -4.18
C LEU A 559 -2.35 11.22 -3.58
N ARG A 560 -2.08 10.07 -2.95
CA ARG A 560 -0.77 9.80 -2.33
C ARG A 560 0.37 9.81 -3.32
N TYR A 561 0.12 9.52 -4.60
CA TYR A 561 1.12 9.63 -5.67
C TYR A 561 1.52 11.08 -5.95
N ALA A 562 0.58 12.01 -5.81
CA ALA A 562 0.84 13.45 -5.97
C ALA A 562 1.41 14.12 -4.70
N SER A 563 1.54 13.41 -3.58
CA SER A 563 2.19 13.89 -2.37
C SER A 563 3.57 13.27 -2.21
N LEU A 564 4.59 14.11 -1.94
CA LEU A 564 5.98 13.66 -1.81
C LEU A 564 6.13 12.66 -0.67
N PHE A 565 5.65 13.04 0.51
CA PHE A 565 5.58 12.21 1.71
C PHE A 565 4.19 12.40 2.33
N HIS A 566 3.23 11.66 1.82
CA HIS A 566 1.83 11.82 2.19
C HIS A 566 1.57 11.68 3.70
N ARG A 567 0.57 12.42 4.17
CA ARG A 567 0.02 12.29 5.51
C ARG A 567 -1.43 11.86 5.43
N ASP A 568 -1.74 10.79 6.14
CA ASP A 568 -3.08 10.25 6.32
C ASP A 568 -3.21 9.72 7.76
N PRO A 569 -4.37 9.28 8.22
CA PRO A 569 -4.55 8.79 9.59
C PRO A 569 -3.63 7.62 10.00
N LYS A 570 -3.00 6.94 9.02
CA LYS A 570 -2.08 5.80 9.25
C LYS A 570 -0.60 6.17 9.08
N SER A 571 -0.28 7.41 8.74
CA SER A 571 1.10 7.84 8.45
C SER A 571 2.03 7.80 9.65
N PHE A 572 1.47 7.89 10.85
CA PHE A 572 2.21 7.74 12.09
C PHE A 572 1.78 6.46 12.80
N PRO A 573 2.72 5.71 13.40
CA PRO A 573 2.37 4.58 14.23
C PRO A 573 1.38 5.05 15.31
N GLN A 574 0.19 4.46 15.35
CA GLN A 574 -0.73 4.75 16.43
C GLN A 574 -0.18 4.12 17.70
N PRO A 575 -0.11 4.87 18.81
CA PRO A 575 0.13 4.23 20.09
C PRO A 575 -1.00 3.23 20.34
N PRO A 576 -0.68 2.05 20.87
CA PRO A 576 -1.70 1.07 21.22
C PRO A 576 -2.73 1.70 22.13
N LYS A 577 -4.02 1.46 21.85
CA LYS A 577 -5.11 1.95 22.72
C LYS A 577 -4.92 1.34 24.10
N SER A 578 -4.79 2.18 25.14
CA SER A 578 -4.38 1.82 26.48
C SER A 578 -5.38 0.95 27.26
N GLU A 579 -6.61 0.82 26.80
CA GLU A 579 -7.70 0.18 27.55
C GLU A 579 -7.75 -1.35 27.43
N LEU A 580 -7.07 -1.96 26.45
CA LEU A 580 -7.05 -3.41 26.21
C LEU A 580 -5.64 -4.00 26.21
N ARG A 581 -4.60 -3.23 26.55
CA ARG A 581 -3.20 -3.64 26.39
C ARG A 581 -2.42 -3.48 27.69
N HIS A 582 -1.54 -4.43 27.92
CA HIS A 582 -0.64 -4.37 29.08
C HIS A 582 0.31 -3.17 28.95
N PRO A 583 0.56 -2.36 30.01
CA PRO A 583 1.45 -1.18 29.93
C PRO A 583 2.89 -1.48 29.47
N GLU A 584 3.34 -2.71 29.59
CA GLU A 584 4.68 -3.16 29.21
C GLU A 584 4.84 -3.41 27.70
N ASP A 585 3.76 -3.36 26.91
CA ASP A 585 3.74 -3.76 25.50
C ASP A 585 4.01 -2.65 24.52
N THR A 586 4.18 -1.43 24.99
CA THR A 586 4.24 -0.25 24.14
C THR A 586 5.65 0.14 23.72
N THR A 587 6.68 -0.52 24.22
CA THR A 587 8.06 -0.11 23.99
C THR A 587 8.93 -1.26 23.52
N LEU A 588 9.72 -0.99 22.49
CA LEU A 588 10.87 -1.79 22.08
C LEU A 588 12.00 -1.79 23.15
N SER A 589 11.86 -0.99 24.21
CA SER A 589 12.81 -0.93 25.32
C SER A 589 12.49 -2.02 26.33
N ARG A 590 13.50 -2.79 26.70
CA ARG A 590 13.43 -3.79 27.76
C ARG A 590 13.25 -3.10 29.13
N PRO A 591 12.08 -3.14 29.76
CA PRO A 591 11.99 -2.72 31.16
C PRO A 591 12.80 -3.72 32.00
N HIS A 592 13.82 -3.26 32.64
CA HIS A 592 14.60 -4.07 33.59
C HIS A 592 15.26 -5.36 33.07
N GLY A 593 15.60 -5.44 31.77
CA GLY A 593 16.32 -6.58 31.19
C GLY A 593 15.50 -7.88 31.00
N ARG A 594 14.19 -7.86 31.17
CA ARG A 594 13.30 -9.00 30.91
C ARG A 594 12.67 -8.86 29.50
N LEU A 595 12.55 -9.98 28.79
CA LEU A 595 11.80 -10.06 27.56
C LEU A 595 10.29 -9.96 27.86
N GLN A 596 9.53 -9.31 26.98
CA GLN A 596 8.05 -9.28 27.07
C GLN A 596 7.49 -10.71 27.07
N SER A 597 6.34 -10.92 27.73
CA SER A 597 5.66 -12.21 27.71
C SER A 597 5.19 -12.54 26.28
N LEU A 598 4.99 -13.82 26.00
CA LEU A 598 4.54 -14.27 24.69
C LEU A 598 3.11 -13.77 24.39
N GLU A 599 2.26 -13.81 25.42
CA GLU A 599 0.88 -13.35 25.39
C GLU A 599 0.80 -11.87 24.96
N ASN A 600 1.65 -11.05 25.57
CA ASN A 600 1.74 -9.64 25.25
C ASN A 600 2.20 -9.41 23.79
N LEU A 601 3.18 -10.18 23.31
CA LEU A 601 3.63 -10.09 21.92
C LEU A 601 2.51 -10.51 20.95
N VAL A 602 1.77 -11.58 21.25
CA VAL A 602 0.63 -12.01 20.43
C VAL A 602 -0.42 -10.91 20.38
N ALA A 603 -0.79 -10.32 21.52
CA ALA A 603 -1.81 -9.27 21.59
C ALA A 603 -1.42 -7.99 20.85
N ASN A 604 -0.12 -7.68 20.73
CA ASN A 604 0.35 -6.42 20.14
C ASN A 604 0.88 -6.55 18.71
N TYR A 605 1.43 -7.70 18.35
CA TYR A 605 2.06 -7.92 17.02
C TYR A 605 1.46 -9.09 16.25
N GLY A 606 0.63 -9.95 16.92
CA GLY A 606 0.15 -11.18 16.34
C GLY A 606 -1.04 -11.04 15.40
N ASP A 607 -1.19 -12.04 14.55
CA ASP A 607 -2.35 -12.35 13.74
C ASP A 607 -3.15 -13.52 14.34
N SER A 608 -4.13 -14.04 13.60
CA SER A 608 -4.95 -15.17 14.06
C SER A 608 -4.15 -16.47 14.24
N THR A 609 -3.08 -16.67 13.49
CA THR A 609 -2.19 -17.84 13.57
C THR A 609 -1.36 -17.82 14.84
N ASN A 610 -0.85 -16.63 15.19
CA ASN A 610 0.02 -16.45 16.35
C ASN A 610 -0.68 -16.77 17.70
N THR A 611 -2.00 -16.68 17.76
CA THR A 611 -2.76 -17.07 18.97
C THR A 611 -2.59 -18.56 19.34
N SER A 612 -2.02 -19.37 18.46
CA SER A 612 -1.70 -20.78 18.68
C SER A 612 -0.29 -21.01 19.25
N PHE A 613 0.54 -19.95 19.39
CA PHE A 613 1.91 -20.08 19.89
C PHE A 613 2.02 -20.51 21.36
N MET A 614 0.92 -20.44 22.11
CA MET A 614 0.83 -20.92 23.50
C MET A 614 0.59 -22.43 23.61
N ASP A 615 0.44 -23.12 22.49
CA ASP A 615 0.30 -24.57 22.44
C ASP A 615 1.67 -25.23 22.64
N GLU A 616 1.75 -26.29 23.48
CA GLU A 616 2.99 -26.97 23.89
C GLU A 616 3.81 -27.54 22.72
N ARG A 617 3.21 -27.81 21.60
CA ARG A 617 3.90 -28.30 20.39
C ARG A 617 4.84 -27.27 19.77
N PHE A 618 4.64 -25.96 20.05
CA PHE A 618 5.51 -24.91 19.52
C PHE A 618 6.69 -24.65 20.43
N LYS A 619 7.88 -24.63 19.85
CA LYS A 619 9.09 -24.08 20.46
C LYS A 619 9.21 -22.62 20.09
N ILE A 620 9.46 -21.76 21.06
CA ILE A 620 9.55 -20.32 20.86
C ILE A 620 11.02 -19.90 20.83
N TRP A 621 11.45 -19.37 19.71
CA TRP A 621 12.73 -18.67 19.63
C TRP A 621 12.51 -17.19 19.95
N ARG A 622 13.45 -16.61 20.69
CA ARG A 622 13.41 -15.19 21.08
C ARG A 622 14.67 -14.50 20.58
N ASP A 623 14.50 -13.35 19.93
CA ASP A 623 15.64 -12.50 19.58
C ASP A 623 16.04 -11.65 20.80
N ASP A 624 17.22 -11.88 21.33
CA ASP A 624 17.71 -11.15 22.51
C ASP A 624 17.90 -9.65 22.28
N ARG A 625 18.09 -9.22 21.03
CA ARG A 625 18.29 -7.81 20.68
C ARG A 625 16.98 -7.02 20.63
N THR A 626 15.97 -7.59 20.00
CA THR A 626 14.69 -6.91 19.71
C THR A 626 13.57 -7.35 20.65
N GLY A 627 13.69 -8.52 21.28
CA GLY A 627 12.64 -9.16 22.04
C GLY A 627 11.61 -9.89 21.19
N ALA A 628 11.75 -9.90 19.87
CA ALA A 628 10.87 -10.58 18.93
C ALA A 628 10.77 -12.10 19.20
N ALA A 629 9.67 -12.71 18.79
CA ALA A 629 9.46 -14.16 18.93
C ALA A 629 9.05 -14.79 17.59
N ILE A 630 9.54 -16.01 17.36
CA ILE A 630 9.12 -16.88 16.26
C ILE A 630 8.82 -18.26 16.83
N ALA A 631 7.64 -18.79 16.53
CA ALA A 631 7.27 -20.14 16.90
C ALA A 631 7.62 -21.12 15.79
N TYR A 632 8.16 -22.27 16.18
CA TYR A 632 8.49 -23.34 15.24
C TYR A 632 8.32 -24.73 15.88
N THR A 633 8.02 -25.71 15.03
CA THR A 633 8.00 -27.13 15.42
C THR A 633 9.07 -27.88 14.61
N PRO A 634 9.99 -28.61 15.25
CA PRO A 634 11.01 -29.38 14.56
C PRO A 634 10.44 -30.70 14.02
N GLU A 635 10.36 -30.86 12.70
CA GLU A 635 9.81 -32.01 12.01
C GLU A 635 10.74 -32.51 10.90
N HIS A 636 11.14 -33.76 10.92
CA HIS A 636 11.91 -34.42 9.86
C HIS A 636 13.13 -33.62 9.34
N GLY A 637 13.83 -32.91 10.21
CA GLY A 637 15.00 -32.07 9.89
C GLY A 637 14.61 -30.70 9.28
N ARG A 638 13.37 -30.27 9.50
CA ARG A 638 12.83 -28.94 9.14
C ARG A 638 12.32 -28.25 10.40
N ALA A 639 12.33 -26.95 10.37
CA ALA A 639 11.61 -26.11 11.32
C ALA A 639 10.33 -25.62 10.62
N ILE A 640 9.17 -26.13 11.02
CA ILE A 640 7.89 -25.60 10.52
C ILE A 640 7.54 -24.39 11.38
N CYS A 641 7.58 -23.20 10.77
CA CYS A 641 7.29 -21.92 11.41
C CYS A 641 5.86 -21.52 11.01
N ALA A 642 5.02 -21.21 11.98
CA ALA A 642 3.63 -20.81 11.72
C ALA A 642 3.44 -19.31 11.94
N GLY A 643 2.72 -18.63 11.05
CA GLY A 643 2.40 -17.20 11.16
C GLY A 643 3.61 -16.26 11.02
N ASP A 644 3.32 -14.97 11.20
CA ASP A 644 4.31 -13.90 11.10
C ASP A 644 5.20 -13.84 12.38
N PRO A 645 6.42 -13.31 12.29
CA PRO A 645 7.21 -12.99 13.48
C PRO A 645 6.48 -11.98 14.38
N LEU A 646 6.52 -12.20 15.69
CA LEU A 646 5.94 -11.30 16.68
C LEU A 646 6.86 -10.10 16.91
N CYS A 647 6.80 -9.14 15.98
CA CYS A 647 7.53 -7.87 16.01
C CYS A 647 6.90 -6.87 15.01
N ASP A 648 7.41 -5.65 14.99
CA ASP A 648 7.01 -4.67 13.98
C ASP A 648 7.41 -5.15 12.56
N GLU A 649 6.57 -4.91 11.55
CA GLU A 649 6.82 -5.32 10.16
C GLU A 649 8.18 -4.84 9.61
N ARG A 650 8.64 -3.67 10.06
CA ARG A 650 9.95 -3.11 9.68
C ARG A 650 11.13 -3.95 10.19
N GLN A 651 10.92 -4.78 11.18
CA GLN A 651 11.92 -5.65 11.78
C GLN A 651 11.91 -7.06 11.19
N TYR A 652 10.91 -7.44 10.39
CA TYR A 652 10.76 -8.81 9.88
C TYR A 652 12.04 -9.36 9.26
N ALA A 653 12.68 -8.56 8.45
CA ALA A 653 13.85 -8.98 7.74
C ALA A 653 15.04 -9.29 8.66
N ASP A 654 15.33 -8.42 9.61
CA ASP A 654 16.46 -8.57 10.53
C ASP A 654 16.22 -9.69 11.54
N VAL A 655 14.98 -9.83 12.01
CA VAL A 655 14.56 -10.90 12.93
C VAL A 655 14.62 -12.27 12.24
N VAL A 656 14.17 -12.37 11.01
CA VAL A 656 14.21 -13.62 10.24
C VAL A 656 15.62 -14.01 9.86
N GLU A 657 16.48 -13.06 9.52
CA GLU A 657 17.89 -13.32 9.24
C GLU A 657 18.60 -13.91 10.47
N ALA A 658 18.39 -13.32 11.65
CA ALA A 658 18.91 -13.82 12.92
C ALA A 658 18.38 -15.23 13.24
N PHE A 659 17.06 -15.46 13.03
CA PHE A 659 16.45 -16.76 13.24
C PHE A 659 16.98 -17.84 12.31
N ILE A 660 17.11 -17.54 11.01
CA ILE A 660 17.65 -18.51 10.03
C ILE A 660 19.10 -18.86 10.35
N SER A 661 19.90 -17.88 10.75
CA SER A 661 21.30 -18.09 11.17
C SER A 661 21.35 -19.01 12.39
N TRP A 662 20.57 -18.71 13.42
CA TRP A 662 20.46 -19.55 14.62
C TRP A 662 19.99 -20.98 14.31
N LEU A 663 18.96 -21.14 13.46
CA LEU A 663 18.47 -22.47 13.04
C LEU A 663 19.55 -23.28 12.33
N LYS A 664 20.36 -22.64 11.50
CA LYS A 664 21.45 -23.27 10.76
C LYS A 664 22.60 -23.69 11.68
N GLU A 665 22.99 -22.84 12.60
CA GLU A 665 24.15 -23.03 13.47
C GLU A 665 23.85 -23.94 14.66
N GLU A 666 22.78 -23.67 15.39
CA GLU A 666 22.44 -24.35 16.61
C GLU A 666 21.59 -25.59 16.43
N LYS A 667 20.60 -25.53 15.52
CA LYS A 667 19.61 -26.60 15.36
C LYS A 667 19.83 -27.47 14.12
N LYS A 668 20.63 -27.02 13.15
CA LYS A 668 20.87 -27.67 11.86
C LYS A 668 19.56 -27.96 11.09
N LEU A 669 18.54 -27.13 11.28
CA LEU A 669 17.23 -27.20 10.65
C LEU A 669 17.13 -26.18 9.51
N LYS A 670 16.19 -26.45 8.57
CA LYS A 670 15.84 -25.54 7.48
C LYS A 670 14.41 -25.08 7.67
N PRO A 671 14.10 -23.77 7.65
CA PRO A 671 12.76 -23.28 7.87
C PRO A 671 11.84 -23.57 6.69
N ILE A 672 10.57 -23.82 7.02
CA ILE A 672 9.41 -23.79 6.12
C ILE A 672 8.36 -22.99 6.86
N TRP A 673 7.83 -21.95 6.21
CA TRP A 673 6.83 -21.08 6.80
C TRP A 673 5.44 -21.48 6.33
N VAL A 674 4.47 -21.44 7.22
CA VAL A 674 3.07 -21.78 6.94
C VAL A 674 2.15 -20.70 7.53
N LEU A 675 1.04 -20.41 6.85
CA LEU A 675 0.03 -19.47 7.29
C LEU A 675 0.58 -18.06 7.57
N VAL A 676 1.47 -17.56 6.74
CA VAL A 676 2.05 -16.21 6.87
C VAL A 676 1.23 -15.18 6.12
N GLY A 677 1.15 -13.97 6.66
CA GLY A 677 0.48 -12.84 6.04
C GLY A 677 1.22 -12.30 4.81
N SER A 678 0.53 -11.54 3.97
CA SER A 678 1.07 -11.01 2.70
C SER A 678 2.28 -10.09 2.89
N ALA A 679 2.34 -9.30 3.97
CA ALA A 679 3.47 -8.41 4.24
C ALA A 679 4.75 -9.19 4.58
N PHE A 680 4.62 -10.30 5.27
CA PHE A 680 5.75 -11.16 5.61
C PHE A 680 6.12 -12.09 4.46
N GLU A 681 5.16 -12.59 3.71
CA GLU A 681 5.38 -13.35 2.47
C GLU A 681 6.24 -12.57 1.48
N GLU A 682 5.96 -11.28 1.30
CA GLU A 682 6.75 -10.38 0.46
C GLU A 682 8.22 -10.33 0.91
N VAL A 683 8.47 -10.23 2.21
CA VAL A 683 9.84 -10.24 2.76
C VAL A 683 10.53 -11.59 2.52
N LEU A 684 9.81 -12.70 2.71
CA LEU A 684 10.37 -14.04 2.47
C LEU A 684 10.67 -14.28 0.98
N GLY A 685 9.80 -13.82 0.09
CA GLY A 685 9.97 -13.93 -1.37
C GLY A 685 11.11 -13.07 -1.87
N THR A 686 11.04 -11.77 -1.61
CA THR A 686 11.96 -10.79 -2.20
C THR A 686 13.34 -10.78 -1.54
N ARG A 687 13.42 -10.86 -0.20
CA ARG A 687 14.68 -10.76 0.52
C ARG A 687 15.40 -12.09 0.72
N PHE A 688 14.66 -13.16 0.95
CA PHE A 688 15.23 -14.48 1.25
C PHE A 688 15.10 -15.48 0.09
N GLY A 689 14.47 -15.09 -1.03
CA GLY A 689 14.30 -15.93 -2.21
C GLY A 689 13.48 -17.20 -1.96
N PHE A 690 12.54 -17.16 -1.03
CA PHE A 690 11.63 -18.27 -0.79
C PHE A 690 10.61 -18.36 -1.93
N ARG A 691 10.20 -19.58 -2.22
CA ARG A 691 9.05 -19.85 -3.10
C ARG A 691 7.79 -19.81 -2.27
N THR A 692 6.78 -19.05 -2.72
CA THR A 692 5.57 -18.79 -1.96
C THR A 692 4.31 -19.11 -2.76
N PHE A 693 3.30 -19.62 -2.08
CA PHE A 693 1.97 -19.86 -2.64
C PHE A 693 0.92 -19.87 -1.53
N SER A 694 -0.31 -19.52 -1.87
CA SER A 694 -1.43 -19.55 -0.94
C SER A 694 -2.41 -20.64 -1.30
N VAL A 695 -2.81 -21.42 -0.29
CA VAL A 695 -3.87 -22.44 -0.33
C VAL A 695 -4.88 -22.22 0.79
N ALA A 696 -4.72 -21.17 1.56
CA ALA A 696 -5.59 -20.80 2.67
C ALA A 696 -5.78 -19.28 2.72
N ALA A 697 -6.88 -18.85 3.27
CA ALA A 697 -7.14 -17.46 3.54
C ALA A 697 -7.73 -17.28 4.94
N GLU A 698 -7.39 -16.21 5.59
CA GLU A 698 -8.02 -15.77 6.82
C GLU A 698 -9.38 -15.17 6.49
N GLN A 699 -10.43 -15.69 7.08
CA GLN A 699 -11.79 -15.18 6.88
C GLN A 699 -12.09 -14.06 7.85
N ARG A 700 -12.22 -12.85 7.34
CA ARG A 700 -12.33 -11.61 8.11
C ARG A 700 -13.66 -10.92 7.91
N VAL A 701 -14.13 -10.23 8.94
CA VAL A 701 -15.31 -9.36 8.94
C VAL A 701 -14.85 -7.92 9.09
N ASP A 702 -15.33 -7.03 8.25
CA ASP A 702 -15.16 -5.58 8.40
C ASP A 702 -16.22 -5.05 9.36
N LEU A 703 -15.83 -4.69 10.57
CA LEU A 703 -16.73 -4.25 11.62
C LEU A 703 -17.20 -2.81 11.42
N GLU A 704 -16.46 -1.97 10.69
CA GLU A 704 -16.85 -0.57 10.40
C GLU A 704 -18.02 -0.52 9.41
N ARG A 705 -17.98 -1.36 8.37
CA ARG A 705 -19.06 -1.46 7.37
C ARG A 705 -20.24 -2.25 7.85
N ASN A 706 -20.02 -3.15 8.80
CA ASN A 706 -21.02 -4.13 9.26
C ASN A 706 -21.81 -3.66 10.49
N MET A 707 -21.65 -2.42 10.98
CA MET A 707 -22.52 -1.85 12.02
C MET A 707 -24.00 -1.79 11.59
N HIS A 708 -24.27 -1.78 10.30
CA HIS A 708 -25.61 -1.86 9.69
C HIS A 708 -25.80 -3.18 8.92
N LEU A 709 -25.26 -4.28 9.45
CA LEU A 709 -25.30 -5.60 8.85
C LEU A 709 -26.68 -5.98 8.33
N GLN A 710 -26.84 -6.02 7.03
CA GLN A 710 -27.76 -6.97 6.42
C GLN A 710 -27.19 -8.37 6.62
N ILE A 711 -27.46 -8.96 7.78
CA ILE A 711 -27.15 -10.36 8.05
C ILE A 711 -28.02 -11.21 7.12
N ASP A 712 -27.47 -12.35 6.68
CA ASP A 712 -28.21 -13.34 5.91
C ASP A 712 -29.58 -13.60 6.60
N LYS A 713 -30.68 -13.54 5.86
CA LYS A 713 -32.04 -13.73 6.37
C LYS A 713 -32.21 -15.05 7.12
N ASP A 714 -31.45 -16.07 6.79
CA ASP A 714 -31.44 -17.35 7.49
C ASP A 714 -30.84 -17.21 8.90
N VAL A 715 -29.77 -16.43 9.05
CA VAL A 715 -29.14 -16.13 10.34
C VAL A 715 -30.10 -15.31 11.21
N GLU A 716 -30.74 -14.29 10.67
CA GLU A 716 -31.74 -13.49 11.41
C GLU A 716 -32.92 -14.34 11.90
N ARG A 717 -33.39 -15.28 11.07
CA ARG A 717 -34.46 -16.19 11.43
C ARG A 717 -34.04 -17.11 12.58
N LYS A 718 -32.83 -17.64 12.55
CA LYS A 718 -32.27 -18.50 13.59
C LYS A 718 -32.05 -17.76 14.90
N ILE A 719 -31.52 -16.54 14.84
CA ILE A 719 -31.34 -15.70 16.03
C ILE A 719 -32.68 -15.41 16.68
N ARG A 720 -33.72 -15.07 15.91
CA ARG A 720 -35.08 -14.88 16.44
C ARG A 720 -35.59 -16.16 17.09
N HIS A 721 -35.31 -17.33 16.55
CA HIS A 721 -35.67 -18.61 17.14
C HIS A 721 -35.01 -18.77 18.52
N ALA A 722 -33.69 -18.62 18.62
CA ALA A 722 -32.94 -18.72 19.87
C ALA A 722 -33.47 -17.74 20.94
N HIS A 723 -33.78 -16.49 20.54
CA HIS A 723 -34.36 -15.50 21.42
C HIS A 723 -35.74 -15.91 21.94
N ASN A 724 -36.59 -16.50 21.08
CA ASN A 724 -37.92 -16.98 21.48
C ASN A 724 -37.84 -18.17 22.44
N GLU A 725 -36.78 -18.99 22.36
CA GLU A 725 -36.49 -20.06 23.31
C GLU A 725 -35.95 -19.53 24.67
N GLY A 726 -35.79 -18.21 24.81
CA GLY A 726 -35.37 -17.57 26.04
C GLY A 726 -33.86 -17.60 26.27
N ILE A 727 -33.06 -17.73 25.19
CA ILE A 727 -31.60 -17.67 25.27
C ILE A 727 -31.17 -16.19 25.40
N GLU A 728 -30.26 -15.96 26.33
CA GLU A 728 -29.60 -14.65 26.53
C GLU A 728 -28.09 -14.79 26.48
N VAL A 729 -27.41 -13.82 25.85
CA VAL A 729 -25.97 -13.77 25.78
C VAL A 729 -25.41 -12.78 26.78
N THR A 730 -24.53 -13.25 27.65
CA THR A 730 -23.83 -12.40 28.63
C THR A 730 -22.39 -12.21 28.22
N ASP A 731 -21.93 -10.96 28.17
CA ASP A 731 -20.53 -10.57 27.99
C ASP A 731 -19.86 -10.46 29.37
N TYR A 732 -18.92 -11.34 29.64
CA TYR A 732 -18.13 -11.37 30.90
C TYR A 732 -16.83 -10.54 30.80
N GLY A 733 -16.55 -9.91 29.66
CA GLY A 733 -15.26 -9.27 29.44
C GLY A 733 -14.10 -10.26 29.64
N SER A 734 -13.00 -9.81 30.23
CA SER A 734 -11.84 -10.67 30.53
C SER A 734 -11.93 -11.38 31.89
N LYS A 735 -12.90 -11.03 32.74
CA LYS A 735 -13.05 -11.57 34.12
C LYS A 735 -14.28 -12.46 34.22
N ILE A 736 -14.09 -13.73 33.98
CA ILE A 736 -15.14 -14.73 34.10
C ILE A 736 -15.14 -15.34 35.52
N PRO A 737 -16.31 -15.46 36.19
CA PRO A 737 -16.43 -16.09 37.50
C PRO A 737 -16.00 -17.58 37.49
N GLU A 738 -15.47 -18.08 38.61
CA GLU A 738 -14.91 -19.43 38.66
C GLU A 738 -15.95 -20.54 38.47
N ASP A 739 -17.13 -20.35 39.04
CA ASP A 739 -18.27 -21.27 38.88
C ASP A 739 -18.72 -21.38 37.40
N VAL A 740 -18.66 -20.26 36.66
CA VAL A 740 -18.95 -20.23 35.21
C VAL A 740 -17.85 -20.95 34.45
N LYS A 741 -16.57 -20.82 34.83
CA LYS A 741 -15.47 -21.54 34.21
C LYS A 741 -15.59 -23.03 34.37
N GLU A 742 -15.92 -23.50 35.61
CA GLU A 742 -16.14 -24.90 35.86
C GLU A 742 -17.30 -25.47 35.03
N ALA A 743 -18.42 -24.75 34.96
CA ALA A 743 -19.55 -25.13 34.14
C ALA A 743 -19.20 -25.21 32.64
N VAL A 744 -18.45 -24.22 32.13
CA VAL A 744 -17.96 -24.21 30.74
C VAL A 744 -17.02 -25.39 30.50
N ASN A 745 -16.08 -25.66 31.39
CA ASN A 745 -15.14 -26.79 31.23
C ASN A 745 -15.86 -28.13 31.17
N GLN A 746 -16.96 -28.29 31.95
CA GLN A 746 -17.79 -29.49 31.85
C GLN A 746 -18.49 -29.58 30.51
N ARG A 747 -19.03 -28.46 29.99
CA ARG A 747 -19.70 -28.44 28.68
C ARG A 747 -18.71 -28.71 27.53
N ILE A 748 -17.43 -28.28 27.65
CA ILE A 748 -16.37 -28.59 26.70
C ILE A 748 -16.09 -30.09 26.68
N LYS A 749 -16.02 -30.75 27.84
CA LYS A 749 -15.85 -32.21 27.92
C LYS A 749 -17.02 -32.96 27.24
N ASP A 750 -18.25 -32.52 27.49
CA ASP A 750 -19.45 -33.09 26.86
C ASP A 750 -19.37 -32.92 25.35
N TRP A 751 -18.98 -31.74 24.86
CA TRP A 751 -18.86 -31.42 23.44
C TRP A 751 -17.74 -32.22 22.77
N GLN A 752 -16.61 -32.45 23.46
CA GLN A 752 -15.52 -33.30 22.95
C GLN A 752 -15.92 -34.76 22.85
N SER A 753 -16.69 -35.27 23.80
CA SER A 753 -17.13 -36.67 23.83
C SER A 753 -18.11 -37.03 22.72
N GLU A 754 -18.92 -36.08 22.24
CA GLU A 754 -19.90 -36.33 21.17
C GLU A 754 -19.34 -36.20 19.74
N ARG A 755 -18.13 -35.70 19.60
CA ARG A 755 -17.48 -35.48 18.29
C ARG A 755 -16.98 -36.78 17.68
N LYS A 756 -17.36 -37.02 16.43
CA LYS A 756 -16.91 -38.14 15.61
C LYS A 756 -16.09 -37.64 14.43
N GLY A 757 -14.88 -38.19 14.22
CA GLY A 757 -14.05 -37.99 13.04
C GLY A 757 -12.77 -37.17 13.29
N GLU A 758 -11.73 -37.40 12.42
CA GLU A 758 -10.46 -36.65 12.45
C GLU A 758 -10.70 -35.14 12.19
N GLN A 759 -10.22 -34.29 13.07
CA GLN A 759 -10.32 -32.84 12.95
C GLN A 759 -8.91 -32.25 12.82
N VAL A 760 -8.76 -31.24 11.95
CA VAL A 760 -7.52 -30.47 11.85
C VAL A 760 -7.65 -29.24 12.73
N HIS A 761 -7.00 -29.24 13.88
CA HIS A 761 -6.88 -28.08 14.77
C HIS A 761 -5.42 -27.70 14.96
N LEU A 762 -5.13 -26.39 14.97
CA LEU A 762 -3.80 -25.88 15.29
C LEU A 762 -3.54 -25.75 16.81
N SER A 763 -4.57 -25.88 17.63
CA SER A 763 -4.46 -25.73 19.10
C SER A 763 -5.57 -26.48 19.81
N GLU A 764 -5.28 -26.94 21.01
CA GLU A 764 -6.26 -27.51 21.94
C GLU A 764 -7.28 -26.45 22.40
N VAL A 765 -8.48 -26.90 22.83
CA VAL A 765 -9.52 -26.01 23.34
C VAL A 765 -9.23 -25.63 24.79
N THR A 766 -8.42 -24.59 24.96
CA THR A 766 -8.03 -24.03 26.26
C THR A 766 -8.51 -22.57 26.38
N PRO A 767 -9.82 -22.35 26.62
CA PRO A 767 -10.39 -21.00 26.50
C PRO A 767 -9.86 -20.04 27.56
N PHE A 768 -9.38 -20.50 28.69
CA PHE A 768 -8.99 -19.67 29.83
C PHE A 768 -7.49 -19.40 29.95
N VAL A 769 -6.68 -19.81 28.97
CA VAL A 769 -5.29 -19.41 28.86
C VAL A 769 -5.25 -17.94 28.37
N ASP A 770 -4.41 -17.10 28.98
CA ASP A 770 -4.26 -15.68 28.65
C ASP A 770 -5.57 -14.89 28.75
N GLN A 771 -6.23 -14.94 29.87
CA GLN A 771 -7.52 -14.27 30.09
C GLN A 771 -7.42 -12.74 29.94
N SER A 772 -6.27 -12.15 30.23
CA SER A 772 -6.03 -10.70 30.13
C SER A 772 -6.26 -10.14 28.71
N HIS A 773 -6.04 -10.98 27.68
CA HIS A 773 -6.21 -10.58 26.27
C HIS A 773 -7.39 -11.28 25.60
N ARG A 774 -8.36 -11.76 26.41
CA ARG A 774 -9.57 -12.42 25.91
C ARG A 774 -10.84 -11.81 26.45
N GLN A 775 -11.92 -11.96 25.67
CA GLN A 775 -13.27 -11.58 26.04
C GLN A 775 -14.20 -12.77 25.83
N TYR A 776 -15.09 -13.01 26.78
CA TYR A 776 -15.93 -14.20 26.84
C TYR A 776 -17.41 -13.84 26.72
N LEU A 777 -18.08 -14.36 25.69
CA LEU A 777 -19.51 -14.24 25.55
C LEU A 777 -20.14 -15.64 25.68
N ILE A 778 -21.11 -15.76 26.58
CA ILE A 778 -21.72 -17.04 26.93
C ILE A 778 -23.24 -16.90 26.82
N ALA A 779 -23.85 -17.81 26.09
CA ALA A 779 -25.29 -17.91 25.94
C ALA A 779 -25.87 -18.89 26.99
N LYS A 780 -26.89 -18.47 27.72
CA LYS A 780 -27.59 -19.25 28.72
C LYS A 780 -29.11 -19.17 28.51
N ASP A 781 -29.81 -20.21 28.93
CA ASP A 781 -31.25 -20.18 29.04
C ASP A 781 -31.71 -19.61 30.42
N LYS A 782 -32.99 -19.56 30.65
CA LYS A 782 -33.62 -19.06 31.90
C LYS A 782 -33.26 -19.91 33.14
N ASP A 783 -32.88 -21.16 32.92
CA ASP A 783 -32.47 -22.09 33.97
C ASP A 783 -30.97 -22.05 34.24
N GLY A 784 -30.22 -21.16 33.53
CA GLY A 784 -28.81 -20.96 33.70
C GLY A 784 -27.92 -22.00 32.97
N LYS A 785 -28.50 -22.89 32.16
CA LYS A 785 -27.75 -23.86 31.37
C LYS A 785 -27.01 -23.17 30.25
N ILE A 786 -25.72 -23.52 30.09
CA ILE A 786 -24.87 -22.95 29.06
C ILE A 786 -25.09 -23.68 27.73
N HIS A 787 -25.49 -22.95 26.69
CA HIS A 787 -25.77 -23.42 25.33
C HIS A 787 -24.63 -23.18 24.34
N SER A 788 -23.97 -22.02 24.40
CA SER A 788 -22.82 -21.74 23.54
C SER A 788 -21.82 -20.79 24.21
N MET A 789 -20.62 -20.76 23.68
CA MET A 789 -19.59 -19.79 24.09
C MET A 789 -18.81 -19.30 22.87
N VAL A 790 -18.55 -18.00 22.85
CA VAL A 790 -17.59 -17.37 21.91
C VAL A 790 -16.49 -16.73 22.72
N VAL A 791 -15.24 -16.97 22.31
CA VAL A 791 -14.05 -16.33 22.88
C VAL A 791 -13.38 -15.47 21.84
N LEU A 792 -13.30 -14.19 22.12
CA LEU A 792 -12.52 -13.24 21.37
C LEU A 792 -11.10 -13.19 21.93
N ALA A 793 -10.11 -13.25 21.06
CA ALA A 793 -8.71 -13.05 21.39
C ALA A 793 -8.20 -11.75 20.74
N GLN A 794 -7.50 -10.94 21.53
CA GLN A 794 -6.90 -9.71 21.05
C GLN A 794 -5.76 -10.03 20.08
N LEU A 795 -5.70 -9.29 18.99
CA LEU A 795 -4.63 -9.31 17.99
C LEU A 795 -3.96 -7.94 17.87
N ALA A 796 -2.92 -7.85 17.05
CA ALA A 796 -2.36 -6.55 16.67
C ALA A 796 -3.45 -5.61 16.17
N LEU A 797 -3.34 -4.31 16.45
CA LEU A 797 -4.37 -3.31 16.17
C LEU A 797 -4.90 -3.36 14.73
N LYS A 798 -3.98 -3.61 13.76
CA LYS A 798 -4.32 -3.76 12.34
C LYS A 798 -5.17 -5.00 12.03
N HIS A 799 -5.10 -6.02 12.88
CA HIS A 799 -5.81 -7.29 12.74
C HIS A 799 -7.10 -7.34 13.59
N GLY A 800 -7.23 -6.45 14.58
CA GLY A 800 -8.41 -6.35 15.43
C GLY A 800 -8.53 -7.47 16.44
N VAL A 801 -9.56 -8.33 16.33
CA VAL A 801 -9.80 -9.47 17.21
C VAL A 801 -9.97 -10.76 16.42
N GLN A 802 -9.68 -11.89 17.06
CA GLN A 802 -10.02 -13.21 16.51
C GLN A 802 -11.20 -13.81 17.29
N ILE A 803 -12.17 -14.37 16.59
CA ILE A 803 -13.09 -15.35 17.16
C ILE A 803 -12.28 -16.66 17.31
N LYS A 804 -11.59 -16.80 18.44
CA LYS A 804 -10.68 -17.93 18.67
C LYS A 804 -11.44 -19.23 18.79
N TRP A 805 -12.54 -19.23 19.55
CA TRP A 805 -13.47 -20.34 19.64
C TRP A 805 -14.91 -19.86 19.54
N ALA A 806 -15.71 -20.61 18.81
CA ALA A 806 -17.15 -20.51 18.75
C ALA A 806 -17.69 -21.94 18.97
N LEU A 807 -18.10 -22.20 20.20
CA LEU A 807 -18.50 -23.52 20.67
C LEU A 807 -20.04 -23.56 20.81
N ASP A 808 -20.66 -24.45 20.06
CA ASP A 808 -22.07 -24.80 20.17
C ASP A 808 -22.17 -26.13 20.94
N PHE A 809 -22.75 -26.09 22.14
CA PHE A 809 -22.74 -27.23 23.03
C PHE A 809 -23.90 -28.20 22.75
N PRO A 810 -23.72 -29.48 23.08
CA PRO A 810 -24.78 -30.47 22.86
C PRO A 810 -26.12 -30.09 23.50
N GLY A 811 -27.21 -30.23 22.75
CA GLY A 811 -28.55 -29.86 23.19
C GLY A 811 -28.83 -28.34 23.24
N SER A 812 -28.11 -27.56 22.47
CA SER A 812 -28.35 -26.10 22.30
C SER A 812 -29.57 -25.88 21.41
N ALA A 813 -30.27 -24.77 21.66
CA ALA A 813 -31.36 -24.32 20.82
C ALA A 813 -30.83 -23.86 19.44
N ASN A 814 -31.58 -24.11 18.38
CA ASN A 814 -31.15 -23.76 17.03
C ASN A 814 -31.00 -22.23 16.90
N GLY A 815 -29.82 -21.78 16.42
CA GLY A 815 -29.49 -20.37 16.24
C GLY A 815 -28.73 -19.75 17.41
N THR A 816 -28.49 -20.47 18.49
CA THR A 816 -27.76 -19.95 19.66
C THR A 816 -26.33 -19.52 19.30
N ILE A 817 -25.61 -20.33 18.53
CA ILE A 817 -24.24 -20.01 18.16
C ILE A 817 -24.19 -18.80 17.21
N GLU A 818 -25.14 -18.69 16.27
CA GLU A 818 -25.24 -17.52 15.39
C GLU A 818 -25.51 -16.23 16.20
N MET A 819 -26.37 -16.31 17.22
CA MET A 819 -26.67 -15.22 18.13
C MET A 819 -25.44 -14.81 18.94
N THR A 820 -24.71 -15.78 19.51
CA THR A 820 -23.53 -15.51 20.33
C THR A 820 -22.39 -14.91 19.50
N VAL A 821 -22.20 -15.38 18.26
CA VAL A 821 -21.20 -14.80 17.32
C VAL A 821 -21.59 -13.37 16.93
N GLN A 822 -22.88 -13.09 16.69
CA GLN A 822 -23.33 -11.74 16.38
C GLN A 822 -23.07 -10.78 17.54
N GLU A 823 -23.38 -11.18 18.75
CA GLU A 823 -23.13 -10.36 19.95
C GLU A 823 -21.61 -10.16 20.18
N ALA A 824 -20.79 -11.18 19.89
CA ALA A 824 -19.34 -11.04 19.95
C ALA A 824 -18.79 -10.04 18.92
N LEU A 825 -19.31 -10.04 17.68
CA LEU A 825 -18.94 -9.06 16.66
C LEU A 825 -19.38 -7.63 17.06
N LYS A 826 -20.56 -7.48 17.66
CA LYS A 826 -21.03 -6.19 18.21
C LYS A 826 -20.14 -5.72 19.37
N ALA A 827 -19.80 -6.62 20.31
CA ALA A 827 -18.90 -6.31 21.42
C ALA A 827 -17.53 -5.86 20.93
N ALA A 828 -16.97 -6.55 19.91
CA ALA A 828 -15.70 -6.18 19.28
C ALA A 828 -15.77 -4.78 18.60
N ALA A 829 -16.86 -4.50 17.88
CA ALA A 829 -17.07 -3.19 17.23
C ALA A 829 -17.20 -2.07 18.29
N ASN A 830 -18.00 -2.28 19.34
CA ASN A 830 -18.16 -1.34 20.44
C ASN A 830 -16.84 -1.11 21.20
N GLY A 831 -15.97 -2.13 21.28
CA GLY A 831 -14.61 -2.04 21.81
C GLY A 831 -13.62 -1.31 20.88
N GLY A 832 -14.09 -0.81 19.73
CA GLY A 832 -13.29 -0.04 18.77
C GLY A 832 -12.43 -0.88 17.83
N SER A 833 -12.68 -2.19 17.74
CA SER A 833 -12.03 -3.04 16.74
C SER A 833 -12.65 -2.79 15.37
N LYS A 834 -11.81 -2.62 14.34
CA LYS A 834 -12.25 -2.39 12.96
C LYS A 834 -12.46 -3.68 12.17
N SER A 835 -11.88 -4.78 12.65
CA SER A 835 -11.90 -6.06 11.96
C SER A 835 -11.99 -7.21 12.97
N ALA A 836 -12.67 -8.28 12.57
CA ALA A 836 -12.66 -9.54 13.30
C ALA A 836 -12.27 -10.68 12.34
N SER A 837 -11.54 -11.68 12.85
CA SER A 837 -11.11 -12.84 12.09
C SER A 837 -11.74 -14.11 12.63
N PHE A 838 -12.20 -14.98 11.75
CA PHE A 838 -12.59 -16.36 12.08
C PHE A 838 -11.40 -17.34 11.99
N GLY A 839 -10.19 -16.83 11.73
CA GLY A 839 -9.00 -17.63 11.45
C GLY A 839 -8.93 -18.15 10.02
N SER A 840 -7.84 -18.84 9.73
CA SER A 840 -7.57 -19.34 8.38
C SER A 840 -8.47 -20.50 7.99
N GLY A 841 -8.93 -20.51 6.75
CA GLY A 841 -9.68 -21.56 6.11
C GLY A 841 -9.05 -21.91 4.77
N VAL A 842 -9.40 -23.08 4.24
CA VAL A 842 -8.96 -23.52 2.91
C VAL A 842 -9.72 -22.74 1.83
N VAL A 843 -9.05 -22.33 0.77
CA VAL A 843 -9.65 -21.64 -0.39
C VAL A 843 -9.74 -22.60 -1.58
N ASP A 844 -10.67 -22.33 -2.50
CA ASP A 844 -10.91 -23.20 -3.66
C ASP A 844 -9.76 -23.17 -4.66
N ASP A 845 -9.08 -22.03 -4.82
CA ASP A 845 -8.03 -21.84 -5.80
C ASP A 845 -6.67 -21.55 -5.17
N LEU A 846 -5.63 -22.22 -5.69
CA LEU A 846 -4.25 -21.95 -5.36
C LEU A 846 -3.82 -20.64 -5.99
N LYS A 847 -3.31 -19.69 -5.17
CA LYS A 847 -2.67 -18.46 -5.65
C LYS A 847 -1.15 -18.59 -5.58
N VAL A 848 -0.49 -18.26 -6.66
CA VAL A 848 0.97 -18.27 -6.77
C VAL A 848 1.52 -16.94 -6.26
N GLY A 849 2.53 -17.02 -5.41
CA GLY A 849 3.32 -15.88 -4.96
C GLY A 849 4.68 -15.86 -5.68
N HIS A 850 5.77 -15.68 -4.93
CA HIS A 850 7.12 -15.51 -5.46
C HIS A 850 7.74 -16.82 -5.99
N HIS A 851 8.53 -16.71 -7.05
CA HIS A 851 9.46 -17.75 -7.58
C HIS A 851 8.84 -19.11 -7.95
N ILE A 852 7.57 -19.16 -8.33
CA ILE A 852 6.89 -20.35 -8.82
C ILE A 852 6.41 -20.15 -10.25
N GLY A 853 7.00 -20.87 -11.22
CA GLY A 853 6.58 -20.81 -12.63
C GLY A 853 5.27 -21.58 -12.89
N ASN A 854 4.54 -21.20 -13.95
CA ASN A 854 3.20 -21.69 -14.30
C ASN A 854 3.06 -23.22 -14.36
N ALA A 855 4.07 -23.95 -14.85
CA ALA A 855 4.02 -25.42 -14.91
C ALA A 855 4.05 -26.08 -13.53
N LYS A 856 4.78 -25.50 -12.56
CA LYS A 856 4.84 -25.96 -11.17
C LYS A 856 3.56 -25.58 -10.41
N ALA A 857 2.99 -24.43 -10.71
CA ALA A 857 1.72 -23.97 -10.17
C ALA A 857 0.58 -24.92 -10.52
N ALA A 858 0.47 -25.34 -11.78
CA ALA A 858 -0.54 -26.29 -12.23
C ALA A 858 -0.40 -27.67 -11.55
N SER A 859 0.82 -28.12 -11.27
CA SER A 859 1.06 -29.37 -10.54
C SER A 859 0.68 -29.26 -9.05
N LEU A 860 1.02 -28.14 -8.41
CA LEU A 860 0.66 -27.84 -7.03
C LEU A 860 -0.86 -27.70 -6.86
N SER A 861 -1.55 -27.05 -7.80
CA SER A 861 -3.00 -26.91 -7.81
C SER A 861 -3.71 -28.27 -7.89
N LYS A 862 -3.29 -29.16 -8.78
CA LYS A 862 -3.86 -30.54 -8.87
C LYS A 862 -3.65 -31.32 -7.59
N MET A 863 -2.50 -31.21 -6.96
CA MET A 863 -2.19 -31.86 -5.68
C MET A 863 -3.04 -31.28 -4.54
N TYR A 864 -3.21 -29.97 -4.51
CA TYR A 864 -4.03 -29.28 -3.53
C TYR A 864 -5.48 -29.71 -3.57
N HIS A 865 -6.14 -29.72 -4.75
CA HIS A 865 -7.53 -30.18 -4.89
C HIS A 865 -7.71 -31.64 -4.47
N SER A 866 -6.72 -32.50 -4.72
CA SER A 866 -6.75 -33.90 -4.26
C SER A 866 -6.70 -34.02 -2.73
N LEU A 867 -5.98 -33.13 -2.05
CA LEU A 867 -5.87 -33.10 -0.58
C LEU A 867 -7.09 -32.42 0.06
N ALA A 868 -7.55 -31.30 -0.46
CA ALA A 868 -8.71 -30.56 0.05
C ALA A 868 -10.01 -31.38 0.04
N ASN A 869 -10.25 -32.15 -1.04
CA ASN A 869 -11.39 -33.04 -1.16
C ASN A 869 -11.35 -34.21 -0.16
N ARG A 870 -10.18 -34.62 0.28
CA ARG A 870 -10.00 -35.74 1.22
C ARG A 870 -10.32 -35.36 2.67
N PHE A 871 -10.08 -34.13 3.06
CA PHE A 871 -10.23 -33.68 4.45
C PHE A 871 -11.58 -33.00 4.75
N ASN A 872 -12.51 -32.97 3.78
CA ASN A 872 -13.87 -32.43 3.91
C ASN A 872 -13.93 -31.03 4.62
N VAL A 873 -12.98 -30.12 4.28
CA VAL A 873 -12.76 -28.83 5.00
C VAL A 873 -13.79 -27.78 4.60
N GLN A 874 -14.64 -28.02 3.61
CA GLN A 874 -15.62 -27.06 3.07
C GLN A 874 -16.78 -26.72 4.01
N SER A 875 -17.12 -27.60 4.99
CA SER A 875 -18.30 -27.39 5.85
C SER A 875 -18.16 -26.16 6.79
N LYS A 876 -16.95 -25.83 7.23
CA LYS A 876 -16.73 -24.66 8.13
C LYS A 876 -16.77 -23.33 7.40
N ALA A 877 -16.40 -23.28 6.12
CA ALA A 877 -16.44 -22.07 5.33
C ALA A 877 -17.87 -21.53 5.15
N GLY A 878 -18.86 -22.41 4.94
CA GLY A 878 -20.27 -22.06 4.76
C GLY A 878 -20.92 -21.38 5.98
N PHE A 879 -20.46 -21.69 7.20
CA PHE A 879 -20.95 -21.00 8.42
C PHE A 879 -20.43 -19.57 8.49
N ARG A 880 -19.14 -19.38 8.21
CA ARG A 880 -18.45 -18.10 8.36
C ARG A 880 -18.88 -17.07 7.30
N THR A 881 -19.16 -17.52 6.08
CA THR A 881 -19.65 -16.65 4.98
C THR A 881 -20.99 -16.00 5.28
N LYS A 882 -21.80 -16.57 6.17
CA LYS A 882 -23.07 -15.97 6.62
C LYS A 882 -22.90 -14.65 7.36
N PHE A 883 -21.68 -14.34 7.82
CA PHE A 883 -21.33 -13.09 8.51
C PHE A 883 -20.60 -12.09 7.58
N ASN A 884 -20.82 -12.15 6.25
CA ASN A 884 -20.21 -11.28 5.27
C ASN A 884 -18.66 -11.24 5.36
N THR A 885 -18.05 -12.42 5.48
CA THR A 885 -16.59 -12.52 5.53
C THR A 885 -15.96 -12.32 4.16
N TRP A 886 -14.81 -11.69 4.13
CA TRP A 886 -13.92 -11.67 2.98
C TRP A 886 -12.64 -12.45 3.27
N ASN A 887 -11.99 -12.93 2.21
CA ASN A 887 -10.80 -13.78 2.30
C ASN A 887 -9.53 -12.93 2.20
N ASP A 888 -8.67 -12.99 3.23
CA ASP A 888 -7.33 -12.43 3.24
C ASP A 888 -6.34 -13.59 3.10
N ASN A 889 -5.61 -13.63 1.98
CA ASN A 889 -4.76 -14.79 1.68
C ASN A 889 -3.62 -14.92 2.69
N VAL A 890 -3.38 -16.15 3.13
CA VAL A 890 -2.19 -16.51 3.89
C VAL A 890 -1.36 -17.51 3.09
N TYR A 891 -0.05 -17.44 3.24
CA TYR A 891 0.88 -18.08 2.35
C TYR A 891 1.70 -19.16 3.06
N MET A 892 2.19 -20.07 2.23
CA MET A 892 3.24 -21.01 2.58
C MET A 892 4.52 -20.61 1.85
N ALA A 893 5.65 -20.58 2.57
CA ALA A 893 6.94 -20.23 1.98
C ALA A 893 8.00 -21.30 2.28
N TYR A 894 8.77 -21.68 1.27
CA TYR A 894 9.82 -22.68 1.38
C TYR A 894 11.07 -22.32 0.57
N PRO A 895 12.26 -22.82 0.95
CA PRO A 895 13.51 -22.45 0.30
C PRO A 895 13.54 -22.71 -1.19
N ALA A 896 14.24 -21.90 -1.99
CA ALA A 896 14.36 -21.97 -3.44
C ALA A 896 14.80 -23.37 -3.96
N LYS A 897 15.61 -24.10 -3.19
CA LYS A 897 16.06 -25.47 -3.50
C LYS A 897 14.93 -26.52 -3.45
N GLY A 898 13.70 -26.10 -3.07
CA GLY A 898 12.50 -26.94 -3.01
C GLY A 898 12.29 -27.62 -1.66
N LEU A 899 11.08 -28.16 -1.47
CA LEU A 899 10.66 -28.86 -0.25
C LEU A 899 11.40 -30.20 -0.06
N GLY A 900 11.59 -30.96 -1.14
CA GLY A 900 12.09 -32.32 -1.09
C GLY A 900 11.17 -33.28 -0.30
N GLN A 901 11.48 -34.56 -0.25
CA GLN A 901 10.65 -35.54 0.47
C GLN A 901 10.55 -35.26 1.98
N LYS A 902 11.65 -34.75 2.59
CA LYS A 902 11.66 -34.42 4.01
C LYS A 902 10.77 -33.23 4.34
N GLY A 903 10.72 -32.21 3.46
CA GLY A 903 9.84 -31.07 3.66
C GLY A 903 8.36 -31.42 3.55
N VAL A 904 7.99 -32.24 2.57
CA VAL A 904 6.61 -32.71 2.44
C VAL A 904 6.18 -33.56 3.65
N ARG A 905 7.05 -34.45 4.13
CA ARG A 905 6.76 -35.22 5.34
C ARG A 905 6.62 -34.33 6.58
N ALA A 906 7.47 -33.33 6.71
CA ALA A 906 7.40 -32.38 7.81
C ALA A 906 6.09 -31.59 7.83
N ILE A 907 5.62 -31.11 6.68
CA ILE A 907 4.34 -30.40 6.56
C ILE A 907 3.18 -31.34 6.91
N VAL A 908 3.20 -32.59 6.41
CA VAL A 908 2.14 -33.56 6.69
C VAL A 908 2.12 -33.94 8.18
N ALA A 909 3.28 -34.12 8.82
CA ALA A 909 3.38 -34.40 10.23
C ALA A 909 2.84 -33.23 11.08
N PHE A 910 3.18 -32.01 10.71
CA PHE A 910 2.72 -30.81 11.41
C PHE A 910 1.19 -30.61 11.43
N PHE A 911 0.48 -31.02 10.36
CA PHE A 911 -0.99 -30.96 10.28
C PHE A 911 -1.71 -32.23 10.73
N LYS A 912 -1.00 -33.29 11.15
CA LYS A 912 -1.61 -34.48 11.77
C LYS A 912 -1.78 -34.25 13.27
N GLU A 913 -2.90 -34.75 13.83
CA GLU A 913 -3.02 -34.96 15.27
C GLU A 913 -2.15 -36.16 15.68
N ASP A 914 -1.46 -36.01 16.80
CA ASP A 914 -0.77 -37.14 17.42
C ASP A 914 -1.80 -38.11 18.02
N ASP A 915 -1.86 -39.32 17.49
CA ASP A 915 -2.68 -40.45 17.99
C ASP A 915 -2.07 -41.05 19.29
N ASP A 916 -1.48 -40.25 20.18
CA ASP A 916 -0.78 -40.74 21.38
C ASP A 916 -1.70 -41.04 22.59
N ASN A 917 -3.01 -41.26 22.38
CA ASN A 917 -3.90 -41.81 23.40
C ASN A 917 -4.30 -43.27 23.14
N ALA A 918 -3.49 -44.04 22.42
CA ALA A 918 -3.62 -45.49 22.41
C ALA A 918 -2.82 -46.05 23.60
N THR A 919 -3.48 -46.30 24.74
CA THR A 919 -2.97 -47.11 25.84
C THR A 919 -2.35 -48.41 25.29
N PRO A 920 -1.12 -48.79 25.69
CA PRO A 920 -0.60 -50.09 25.36
C PRO A 920 -1.37 -51.12 26.15
N SER A 921 -1.99 -52.04 25.46
CA SER A 921 -2.57 -53.31 25.98
C SER A 921 -1.51 -54.25 26.48
#